data_9708d9eefc94edc34d671031b3a9b0a8
#
_entry.id   9708d9eefc94edc34d671031b3a9b0a8
#
_cell.length_a   1.000
_cell.length_b   1.000
_cell.length_c   1.000
_cell.angle_alpha   90.00
_cell.angle_beta   90.00
_cell.angle_gamma   90.00
#
_symmetry.space_group_name_H-M   'P 1'
#
loop_
_entity.id
_entity.type
_entity.pdbx_description
1 polymer ?
#
loop_
_entity_poly.entity_id
_entity_poly.type
_entity_poly.pdbx_seq_one_letter_code
_entity_poly.pdbx_strand_id
1 'polypeptide(L)'
;MSTKLKRTLGVCYYPEHWDEAQWEKDAARMAALGLTWVRIGEFAWSRMEPEPGRLDLDWLDRAIETLGSHGLKVVLGTPTATPPRWMVDRHPDMFALDKDGKPRGFGSRRHYCFSHQGYRTECARIVTLLAQRYGKNPHVAAWQTDNEYACHATTLSYSDAARAGFQDWLAQKYQSPDALNRAWGNVFWSMEYRDFREVGLPNLTVTEPNPSHVMDFRRFSSDQVVSFNRLQTDIIRKHSAYPIAHNYMGAVTEFDHYAVGADLDIASWDSYPLGFLSDRIPADAEHKRRFVRQGDPDFQAFHHDLYRAVGRGRWWIMEQQPGPVNWAPYNPDPLPGMARLWAWEAFAHGAEAVCYFRWRQAPFAQEQMHAGLLRPDSAPAQAFGEAETVAQELAAMPEAGTAKADVGLVFDYASDWAWETQPQGRGFSHFWLVFHVYKGLRRLGLNVDILPPDTADLSAYPLVLAPGLFTLSDPLKAALSAHKGTAILGPRTNSKTPNFAIPVPLPPALPGLDAVVARVESLPPDVPVPLAEGGALLHWREKLEGKATVVEAAEDGWPALIASGGLHYLAGWPDEVALNRILLRACAAQGITTDPLPEGLRRRDTDTHRFLFNYNPVPAEWGGVTIPPAGVHWTKL
;
A
#
# COMPACT_ATOMS: atom_id res chain seq x y z
N MET A 1 -5.99 11.19 27.91
CA MET A 1 -6.82 9.99 27.73
C MET A 1 -7.16 9.93 26.25
N SER A 2 -6.62 8.97 25.51
CA SER A 2 -7.03 8.73 24.12
C SER A 2 -8.49 8.32 24.15
N THR A 3 -9.38 9.13 23.56
CA THR A 3 -10.75 8.70 23.30
C THR A 3 -10.66 7.54 22.32
N LYS A 4 -10.89 6.32 22.81
CA LYS A 4 -10.94 5.14 21.94
C LYS A 4 -12.02 5.40 20.88
N LEU A 5 -11.61 5.45 19.61
CA LEU A 5 -12.51 5.72 18.50
C LEU A 5 -13.40 4.48 18.29
N LYS A 6 -14.70 4.68 18.31
CA LYS A 6 -15.68 3.63 18.03
C LYS A 6 -15.51 3.17 16.58
N ARG A 7 -15.44 1.85 16.35
CA ARG A 7 -15.36 1.26 15.01
C ARG A 7 -16.68 1.43 14.27
N THR A 8 -16.62 1.73 12.99
CA THR A 8 -17.78 2.16 12.21
C THR A 8 -17.75 1.60 10.79
N LEU A 9 -18.92 1.60 10.14
CA LEU A 9 -19.07 1.29 8.72
C LEU A 9 -19.35 2.54 7.91
N GLY A 10 -19.04 2.46 6.62
CA GLY A 10 -19.33 3.50 5.65
C GLY A 10 -19.56 2.94 4.25
N VAL A 11 -19.72 3.85 3.30
CA VAL A 11 -19.94 3.50 1.90
C VAL A 11 -19.49 4.62 0.97
N CYS A 12 -19.07 4.28 -0.25
CA CYS A 12 -18.88 5.22 -1.33
C CYS A 12 -20.21 5.44 -2.06
N TYR A 13 -20.57 6.69 -2.25
CA TYR A 13 -21.83 7.08 -2.88
C TYR A 13 -21.58 8.19 -3.90
N TYR A 14 -22.34 8.17 -4.98
CA TYR A 14 -22.21 9.13 -6.08
C TYR A 14 -23.57 9.74 -6.36
N PRO A 15 -23.98 10.79 -5.62
CA PRO A 15 -25.28 11.44 -5.79
C PRO A 15 -25.53 11.88 -7.23
N GLU A 16 -24.47 12.35 -7.91
CA GLU A 16 -24.51 12.79 -9.31
C GLU A 16 -24.87 11.69 -10.33
N HIS A 17 -24.87 10.41 -9.91
CA HIS A 17 -25.27 9.27 -10.75
C HIS A 17 -26.77 8.99 -10.71
N TRP A 18 -27.53 9.61 -9.78
CA TRP A 18 -28.92 9.26 -9.48
C TRP A 18 -29.79 10.50 -9.44
N ASP A 19 -31.10 10.32 -9.73
CA ASP A 19 -32.09 11.39 -9.52
C ASP A 19 -32.13 11.83 -8.07
N GLU A 20 -32.31 13.13 -7.82
CA GLU A 20 -32.36 13.69 -6.46
C GLU A 20 -33.46 13.04 -5.60
N ALA A 21 -34.59 12.66 -6.20
CA ALA A 21 -35.68 11.94 -5.50
C ALA A 21 -35.27 10.58 -4.92
N GLN A 22 -34.10 10.04 -5.36
CA GLN A 22 -33.53 8.80 -4.82
C GLN A 22 -32.64 9.04 -3.58
N TRP A 23 -32.06 10.24 -3.44
CA TRP A 23 -31.08 10.53 -2.38
C TRP A 23 -31.64 10.35 -0.98
N GLU A 24 -32.86 10.86 -0.74
CA GLU A 24 -33.56 10.72 0.54
C GLU A 24 -33.77 9.25 0.93
N LYS A 25 -34.20 8.42 -0.02
CA LYS A 25 -34.41 6.99 0.20
C LYS A 25 -33.11 6.25 0.47
N ASP A 26 -32.05 6.65 -0.25
CA ASP A 26 -30.71 6.06 -0.06
C ASP A 26 -30.13 6.45 1.30
N ALA A 27 -30.20 7.72 1.70
CA ALA A 27 -29.72 8.20 2.98
C ALA A 27 -30.45 7.53 4.16
N ALA A 28 -31.79 7.46 4.10
CA ALA A 28 -32.58 6.76 5.10
C ALA A 28 -32.18 5.28 5.23
N ARG A 29 -31.94 4.60 4.09
CA ARG A 29 -31.56 3.19 4.08
C ARG A 29 -30.13 2.96 4.56
N MET A 30 -29.17 3.86 4.23
CA MET A 30 -27.80 3.84 4.76
C MET A 30 -27.80 3.99 6.29
N ALA A 31 -28.56 4.94 6.81
CA ALA A 31 -28.69 5.14 8.25
C ALA A 31 -29.34 3.94 8.95
N ALA A 32 -30.41 3.37 8.37
CA ALA A 32 -31.07 2.17 8.90
C ALA A 32 -30.14 0.94 8.91
N LEU A 33 -29.22 0.81 7.94
CA LEU A 33 -28.19 -0.24 7.90
C LEU A 33 -27.13 -0.07 9.01
N GLY A 34 -27.04 1.13 9.62
CA GLY A 34 -26.04 1.45 10.64
C GLY A 34 -24.75 2.03 10.08
N LEU A 35 -24.75 2.54 8.85
CA LEU A 35 -23.60 3.25 8.30
C LEU A 35 -23.40 4.59 9.00
N THR A 36 -22.14 5.00 9.12
CA THR A 36 -21.74 6.30 9.68
C THR A 36 -21.15 7.20 8.62
N TRP A 37 -20.32 6.68 7.72
CA TRP A 37 -19.55 7.45 6.76
C TRP A 37 -20.07 7.29 5.34
N VAL A 38 -20.12 8.40 4.60
CA VAL A 38 -20.46 8.41 3.17
C VAL A 38 -19.44 9.25 2.42
N ARG A 39 -18.62 8.63 1.57
CA ARG A 39 -17.69 9.34 0.68
C ARG A 39 -18.42 9.77 -0.59
N ILE A 40 -18.25 11.05 -0.96
CA ILE A 40 -18.83 11.65 -2.17
C ILE A 40 -17.86 12.65 -2.82
N GLY A 41 -18.03 12.93 -4.10
CA GLY A 41 -17.51 14.11 -4.78
C GLY A 41 -16.17 13.96 -5.48
N GLU A 42 -15.39 12.91 -5.24
CA GLU A 42 -14.03 12.74 -5.74
C GLU A 42 -13.91 12.61 -7.27
N PHE A 43 -15.01 12.34 -7.96
CA PHE A 43 -15.06 12.24 -9.42
C PHE A 43 -15.98 13.27 -10.09
N ALA A 44 -16.51 14.23 -9.33
CA ALA A 44 -17.60 15.08 -9.76
C ALA A 44 -17.18 16.45 -10.33
N TRP A 45 -15.91 16.66 -10.74
CA TRP A 45 -15.44 18.00 -11.17
C TRP A 45 -16.27 18.58 -12.32
N SER A 46 -16.59 17.77 -13.35
CA SER A 46 -17.42 18.23 -14.47
C SER A 46 -18.84 18.63 -14.08
N ARG A 47 -19.38 18.10 -12.95
CA ARG A 47 -20.69 18.50 -12.41
C ARG A 47 -20.56 19.73 -11.52
N MET A 48 -19.44 19.86 -10.80
CA MET A 48 -19.15 21.03 -9.95
C MET A 48 -18.79 22.26 -10.79
N GLU A 49 -18.14 22.07 -11.95
CA GLU A 49 -17.71 23.13 -12.85
C GLU A 49 -17.85 22.66 -14.31
N PRO A 50 -19.07 22.71 -14.88
CA PRO A 50 -19.35 22.24 -16.25
C PRO A 50 -18.64 23.06 -17.33
N GLU A 51 -18.37 24.33 -17.08
CA GLU A 51 -17.60 25.24 -17.93
C GLU A 51 -16.57 26.01 -17.10
N PRO A 52 -15.45 26.43 -17.69
CA PRO A 52 -14.41 27.15 -16.96
C PRO A 52 -14.96 28.37 -16.18
N GLY A 53 -14.88 28.33 -14.84
CA GLY A 53 -15.34 29.42 -13.95
C GLY A 53 -16.85 29.42 -13.66
N ARG A 54 -17.65 28.57 -14.30
CA ARG A 54 -19.07 28.40 -14.00
C ARG A 54 -19.26 27.28 -12.99
N LEU A 55 -19.35 27.65 -11.72
CA LEU A 55 -19.59 26.72 -10.64
C LEU A 55 -21.08 26.35 -10.55
N ASP A 56 -21.38 25.07 -10.37
CA ASP A 56 -22.66 24.51 -10.01
C ASP A 56 -22.48 23.60 -8.79
N LEU A 57 -22.62 24.15 -7.60
CA LEU A 57 -22.41 23.44 -6.32
C LEU A 57 -23.74 23.22 -5.56
N ASP A 58 -24.85 23.75 -6.05
CA ASP A 58 -26.13 23.70 -5.32
C ASP A 58 -26.65 22.26 -5.16
N TRP A 59 -26.40 21.40 -6.15
CA TRP A 59 -26.71 19.97 -6.03
C TRP A 59 -25.87 19.29 -4.94
N LEU A 60 -24.59 19.67 -4.80
CA LEU A 60 -23.69 19.11 -3.79
C LEU A 60 -24.09 19.57 -2.38
N ASP A 61 -24.53 20.84 -2.23
CA ASP A 61 -25.10 21.34 -0.99
C ASP A 61 -26.30 20.50 -0.56
N ARG A 62 -27.25 20.25 -1.48
CA ARG A 62 -28.44 19.44 -1.18
C ARG A 62 -28.10 17.99 -0.88
N ALA A 63 -27.12 17.40 -1.57
CA ALA A 63 -26.66 16.03 -1.31
C ALA A 63 -26.04 15.92 0.11
N ILE A 64 -25.18 16.87 0.50
CA ILE A 64 -24.56 16.91 1.83
C ILE A 64 -25.64 17.09 2.91
N GLU A 65 -26.60 18.00 2.71
CA GLU A 65 -27.70 18.23 3.64
C GLU A 65 -28.59 17.00 3.79
N THR A 66 -28.94 16.34 2.66
CA THR A 66 -29.75 15.10 2.68
C THR A 66 -29.05 13.99 3.48
N LEU A 67 -27.76 13.76 3.26
CA LEU A 67 -26.99 12.76 4.02
C LEU A 67 -26.91 13.13 5.50
N GLY A 68 -26.60 14.40 5.78
CA GLY A 68 -26.42 14.90 7.14
C GLY A 68 -27.70 14.90 7.97
N SER A 69 -28.86 15.21 7.36
CA SER A 69 -30.17 15.17 8.04
C SER A 69 -30.55 13.77 8.52
N HIS A 70 -29.99 12.70 7.92
CA HIS A 70 -30.12 11.31 8.38
C HIS A 70 -29.02 10.90 9.38
N GLY A 71 -28.19 11.83 9.86
CA GLY A 71 -27.11 11.54 10.81
C GLY A 71 -25.86 10.91 10.22
N LEU A 72 -25.77 10.85 8.89
CA LEU A 72 -24.58 10.36 8.18
C LEU A 72 -23.50 11.44 8.16
N LYS A 73 -22.24 11.02 8.18
CA LYS A 73 -21.05 11.87 8.13
C LYS A 73 -20.43 11.82 6.75
N VAL A 74 -20.30 12.97 6.11
CA VAL A 74 -19.74 13.05 4.76
C VAL A 74 -18.20 13.07 4.81
N VAL A 75 -17.57 12.22 4.00
CA VAL A 75 -16.18 12.34 3.57
C VAL A 75 -16.19 13.01 2.20
N LEU A 76 -15.77 14.26 2.13
CA LEU A 76 -15.79 15.03 0.89
C LEU A 76 -14.48 14.86 0.13
N GLY A 77 -14.55 14.26 -1.07
CA GLY A 77 -13.41 14.08 -1.96
C GLY A 77 -13.08 15.34 -2.76
N THR A 78 -11.79 15.64 -2.94
CA THR A 78 -11.35 16.63 -3.92
C THR A 78 -11.37 16.00 -5.31
N PRO A 79 -11.95 16.66 -6.34
CA PRO A 79 -12.25 16.01 -7.62
C PRO A 79 -11.05 15.96 -8.59
N THR A 80 -9.83 16.04 -8.05
CA THR A 80 -8.61 16.22 -8.84
C THR A 80 -8.16 14.98 -9.62
N ALA A 81 -8.74 13.81 -9.35
CA ALA A 81 -8.49 12.60 -10.15
C ALA A 81 -9.14 12.63 -11.54
N THR A 82 -10.17 13.45 -11.75
CA THR A 82 -10.99 13.48 -12.96
C THR A 82 -11.18 14.89 -13.49
N PRO A 83 -10.12 15.51 -14.07
CA PRO A 83 -10.25 16.83 -14.70
C PRO A 83 -11.29 16.80 -15.82
N PRO A 84 -12.17 17.84 -15.91
CA PRO A 84 -13.21 17.91 -16.93
C PRO A 84 -12.65 18.15 -18.33
N ARG A 85 -13.45 17.86 -19.38
CA ARG A 85 -13.02 17.95 -20.77
C ARG A 85 -12.45 19.32 -21.15
N TRP A 86 -13.04 20.39 -20.65
CA TRP A 86 -12.55 21.76 -20.93
C TRP A 86 -11.14 22.02 -20.40
N MET A 87 -10.67 21.27 -19.38
CA MET A 87 -9.32 21.37 -18.83
C MET A 87 -8.27 20.99 -19.89
N VAL A 88 -8.56 19.98 -20.71
CA VAL A 88 -7.69 19.56 -21.82
C VAL A 88 -7.57 20.65 -22.89
N ASP A 89 -8.67 21.38 -23.16
CA ASP A 89 -8.64 22.48 -24.13
C ASP A 89 -7.82 23.67 -23.61
N ARG A 90 -7.85 23.91 -22.28
CA ARG A 90 -7.07 24.97 -21.63
C ARG A 90 -5.59 24.60 -21.49
N HIS A 91 -5.28 23.34 -21.24
CA HIS A 91 -3.95 22.80 -20.97
C HIS A 91 -3.70 21.55 -21.83
N PRO A 92 -3.50 21.70 -23.15
CA PRO A 92 -3.34 20.54 -24.05
C PRO A 92 -2.06 19.75 -23.80
N ASP A 93 -1.10 20.32 -23.09
CA ASP A 93 0.19 19.75 -22.68
C ASP A 93 0.19 19.10 -21.29
N MET A 94 -0.98 19.04 -20.62
CA MET A 94 -1.07 18.48 -19.27
C MET A 94 -1.00 16.95 -19.20
N PHE A 95 -1.10 16.27 -20.34
CA PHE A 95 -1.15 14.81 -20.36
C PHE A 95 0.11 14.17 -19.80
N ALA A 96 -0.09 13.11 -19.00
CA ALA A 96 1.01 12.19 -18.69
C ALA A 96 1.39 11.42 -19.96
N LEU A 97 2.69 11.22 -20.17
CA LEU A 97 3.22 10.36 -21.24
C LEU A 97 3.77 9.07 -20.63
N ASP A 98 3.49 7.96 -21.29
CA ASP A 98 4.08 6.67 -20.91
C ASP A 98 5.59 6.61 -21.29
N LYS A 99 6.25 5.51 -20.94
CA LYS A 99 7.68 5.30 -21.22
C LYS A 99 8.02 5.30 -22.72
N ASP A 100 7.05 5.03 -23.59
CA ASP A 100 7.19 5.05 -25.05
C ASP A 100 6.92 6.46 -25.62
N GLY A 101 6.63 7.45 -24.78
CA GLY A 101 6.34 8.82 -25.16
C GLY A 101 4.91 9.03 -25.68
N LYS A 102 3.98 8.09 -25.44
CA LYS A 102 2.59 8.19 -25.86
C LYS A 102 1.76 8.89 -24.80
N PRO A 103 0.95 9.91 -25.17
CA PRO A 103 0.11 10.61 -24.21
C PRO A 103 -1.07 9.74 -23.74
N ARG A 104 -1.42 9.88 -22.46
CA ARG A 104 -2.65 9.32 -21.85
C ARG A 104 -3.85 10.18 -22.28
N GLY A 105 -4.79 9.60 -23.03
CA GLY A 105 -5.94 10.33 -23.56
C GLY A 105 -7.02 10.67 -22.54
N PHE A 106 -7.86 11.67 -22.85
CA PHE A 106 -9.11 11.95 -22.17
C PHE A 106 -10.13 10.79 -22.39
N GLY A 107 -11.04 10.59 -21.43
CA GLY A 107 -12.08 9.55 -21.48
C GLY A 107 -11.99 8.57 -20.33
N SER A 108 -11.05 8.80 -19.42
CA SER A 108 -10.83 8.08 -18.18
C SER A 108 -10.34 9.05 -17.10
N ARG A 109 -9.94 8.53 -15.95
CA ARG A 109 -9.31 9.31 -14.87
C ARG A 109 -7.79 9.35 -15.04
N ARG A 110 -7.08 10.30 -14.38
CA ARG A 110 -5.62 10.36 -14.23
C ARG A 110 -4.81 10.51 -15.51
N HIS A 111 -5.30 11.21 -16.48
CA HIS A 111 -4.57 11.47 -17.74
C HIS A 111 -3.56 12.62 -17.62
N TYR A 112 -3.43 13.26 -16.47
CA TYR A 112 -2.55 14.42 -16.21
C TYR A 112 -1.17 14.02 -15.67
N CYS A 113 -0.20 14.89 -15.90
CA CYS A 113 1.12 14.82 -15.28
C CYS A 113 1.15 15.59 -13.95
N PHE A 114 1.60 14.95 -12.87
CA PHE A 114 1.71 15.58 -11.55
C PHE A 114 2.65 16.80 -11.52
N SER A 115 3.58 16.91 -12.48
CA SER A 115 4.51 18.04 -12.58
C SER A 115 3.95 19.23 -13.38
N HIS A 116 2.79 19.09 -14.02
CA HIS A 116 2.24 20.14 -14.88
C HIS A 116 1.69 21.31 -14.07
N GLN A 117 2.35 22.49 -14.18
CA GLN A 117 2.06 23.64 -13.31
C GLN A 117 0.67 24.25 -13.56
N GLY A 118 0.21 24.31 -14.80
CA GLY A 118 -1.13 24.78 -15.14
C GLY A 118 -2.22 23.93 -14.49
N TYR A 119 -2.07 22.61 -14.55
CA TYR A 119 -2.99 21.68 -13.89
C TYR A 119 -2.96 21.82 -12.37
N ARG A 120 -1.77 21.93 -11.77
CA ARG A 120 -1.64 22.16 -10.30
C ARG A 120 -2.32 23.47 -9.88
N THR A 121 -2.26 24.52 -10.69
CA THR A 121 -2.95 25.80 -10.44
C THR A 121 -4.46 25.62 -10.44
N GLU A 122 -5.01 24.88 -11.40
CA GLU A 122 -6.45 24.58 -11.43
C GLU A 122 -6.90 23.70 -10.26
N CYS A 123 -6.10 22.71 -9.88
CA CYS A 123 -6.35 21.90 -8.67
C CYS A 123 -6.36 22.76 -7.41
N ALA A 124 -5.38 23.65 -7.25
CA ALA A 124 -5.35 24.58 -6.12
C ALA A 124 -6.61 25.47 -6.06
N ARG A 125 -7.06 25.96 -7.23
CA ARG A 125 -8.26 26.78 -7.35
C ARG A 125 -9.51 26.04 -6.90
N ILE A 126 -9.78 24.87 -7.47
CA ILE A 126 -11.01 24.12 -7.13
C ILE A 126 -11.00 23.65 -5.68
N VAL A 127 -9.86 23.14 -5.18
CA VAL A 127 -9.74 22.73 -3.77
C VAL A 127 -9.94 23.91 -2.84
N THR A 128 -9.46 25.11 -3.19
CA THR A 128 -9.70 26.33 -2.40
C THR A 128 -11.20 26.65 -2.32
N LEU A 129 -11.89 26.62 -3.46
CA LEU A 129 -13.33 26.88 -3.51
C LEU A 129 -14.14 25.90 -2.66
N LEU A 130 -13.83 24.61 -2.77
CA LEU A 130 -14.50 23.57 -1.97
C LEU A 130 -14.18 23.72 -0.49
N ALA A 131 -12.92 23.95 -0.13
CA ALA A 131 -12.51 24.09 1.26
C ALA A 131 -13.13 25.35 1.92
N GLN A 132 -13.24 26.47 1.19
CA GLN A 132 -13.93 27.66 1.66
C GLN A 132 -15.43 27.44 1.89
N ARG A 133 -16.10 26.71 0.96
CA ARG A 133 -17.53 26.45 1.05
C ARG A 133 -17.87 25.43 2.13
N TYR A 134 -17.14 24.31 2.19
CA TYR A 134 -17.49 23.14 2.99
C TYR A 134 -16.61 22.93 4.22
N GLY A 135 -15.54 23.68 4.38
CA GLY A 135 -14.58 23.48 5.47
C GLY A 135 -15.15 23.62 6.89
N LYS A 136 -16.30 24.27 7.02
CA LYS A 136 -17.03 24.43 8.30
C LYS A 136 -18.46 23.86 8.25
N ASN A 137 -18.81 23.12 7.19
CA ASN A 137 -20.12 22.50 7.07
C ASN A 137 -20.27 21.41 8.14
N PRO A 138 -21.33 21.41 8.97
CA PRO A 138 -21.48 20.49 10.09
C PRO A 138 -21.66 19.02 9.68
N HIS A 139 -22.04 18.75 8.43
CA HIS A 139 -22.25 17.41 7.90
C HIS A 139 -21.00 16.83 7.22
N VAL A 140 -20.06 17.69 6.82
CA VAL A 140 -18.72 17.25 6.37
C VAL A 140 -17.88 16.95 7.60
N ALA A 141 -17.37 15.74 7.72
CA ALA A 141 -16.64 15.30 8.91
C ALA A 141 -15.23 14.76 8.61
N ALA A 142 -14.90 14.59 7.34
CA ALA A 142 -13.56 14.27 6.84
C ALA A 142 -13.40 14.73 5.40
N TRP A 143 -12.15 14.85 4.95
CA TRP A 143 -11.77 15.09 3.56
C TRP A 143 -11.00 13.91 3.00
N GLN A 144 -11.14 13.68 1.69
CA GLN A 144 -10.22 12.84 0.94
C GLN A 144 -9.55 13.67 -0.15
N THR A 145 -8.21 13.63 -0.21
CA THR A 145 -7.47 14.22 -1.34
C THR A 145 -7.48 13.26 -2.50
N ASP A 146 -7.87 13.75 -3.70
CA ASP A 146 -7.79 12.97 -4.95
C ASP A 146 -8.43 11.57 -4.83
N ASN A 147 -7.93 10.59 -5.59
CA ASN A 147 -8.32 9.17 -5.47
C ASN A 147 -7.21 8.29 -6.00
N GLU A 148 -6.75 7.29 -5.24
CA GLU A 148 -5.81 6.24 -5.65
C GLU A 148 -4.59 6.76 -6.44
N TYR A 149 -3.72 7.57 -5.85
CA TYR A 149 -2.47 7.98 -6.51
C TYR A 149 -1.74 6.78 -7.13
N ALA A 150 -1.08 6.98 -8.27
CA ALA A 150 -0.36 5.98 -9.05
C ALA A 150 -1.22 4.90 -9.74
N CYS A 151 -2.54 4.94 -9.59
CA CYS A 151 -3.41 4.00 -10.28
C CYS A 151 -3.10 3.97 -11.79
N HIS A 152 -2.97 2.78 -12.37
CA HIS A 152 -2.70 2.55 -13.80
C HIS A 152 -1.33 3.09 -14.27
N ALA A 153 -0.30 2.99 -13.43
CA ALA A 153 1.08 3.42 -13.76
C ALA A 153 1.15 4.90 -14.20
N THR A 154 0.55 5.80 -13.42
CA THR A 154 0.49 7.23 -13.77
C THR A 154 1.43 8.12 -12.95
N THR A 155 2.21 7.57 -12.04
CA THR A 155 3.23 8.30 -11.27
C THR A 155 4.37 8.77 -12.16
N LEU A 156 4.90 7.86 -12.99
CA LEU A 156 5.97 8.15 -13.92
C LEU A 156 5.38 8.77 -15.19
N SER A 157 5.70 10.05 -15.43
CA SER A 157 5.33 10.73 -16.67
C SER A 157 6.58 11.16 -17.42
N TYR A 158 6.64 10.82 -18.70
CA TYR A 158 7.75 11.18 -19.58
C TYR A 158 7.42 12.42 -20.44
N SER A 159 6.63 13.34 -19.89
CA SER A 159 6.22 14.59 -20.52
C SER A 159 7.28 15.68 -20.39
N ASP A 160 7.14 16.75 -21.19
CA ASP A 160 8.01 17.92 -21.09
C ASP A 160 7.91 18.61 -19.72
N ALA A 161 6.72 18.65 -19.12
CA ALA A 161 6.53 19.15 -17.77
C ALA A 161 7.31 18.34 -16.73
N ALA A 162 7.29 17.00 -16.84
CA ALA A 162 8.09 16.13 -15.98
C ALA A 162 9.59 16.33 -16.20
N ARG A 163 10.03 16.47 -17.47
CA ARG A 163 11.44 16.72 -17.80
C ARG A 163 11.93 18.03 -17.16
N ALA A 164 11.20 19.12 -17.34
CA ALA A 164 11.57 20.41 -16.76
C ALA A 164 11.63 20.35 -15.22
N GLY A 165 10.62 19.76 -14.59
CA GLY A 165 10.60 19.57 -13.13
C GLY A 165 11.75 18.69 -12.64
N PHE A 166 12.10 17.62 -13.36
CA PHE A 166 13.21 16.75 -13.03
C PHE A 166 14.56 17.46 -13.11
N GLN A 167 14.78 18.28 -14.14
CA GLN A 167 15.99 19.10 -14.28
C GLN A 167 16.14 20.08 -13.11
N ASP A 168 15.07 20.74 -12.68
CA ASP A 168 15.08 21.62 -11.51
C ASP A 168 15.36 20.85 -10.21
N TRP A 169 14.76 19.66 -10.04
CA TRP A 169 15.00 18.78 -8.90
C TRP A 169 16.45 18.32 -8.83
N LEU A 170 17.05 17.95 -9.97
CA LEU A 170 18.47 17.58 -10.05
C LEU A 170 19.39 18.76 -9.69
N ALA A 171 19.06 19.96 -10.18
CA ALA A 171 19.82 21.17 -9.84
C ALA A 171 19.78 21.47 -8.33
N GLN A 172 18.62 21.25 -7.68
CA GLN A 172 18.50 21.40 -6.23
C GLN A 172 19.29 20.31 -5.47
N LYS A 173 19.28 19.07 -5.95
CA LYS A 173 19.96 17.94 -5.28
C LYS A 173 21.48 18.00 -5.41
N TYR A 174 21.98 18.26 -6.60
CA TYR A 174 23.41 18.13 -6.92
C TYR A 174 24.18 19.45 -6.96
N GLN A 175 23.50 20.58 -7.07
CA GLN A 175 24.07 21.95 -7.11
C GLN A 175 24.97 22.24 -8.32
N SER A 176 25.58 21.23 -8.95
CA SER A 176 26.39 21.38 -10.16
C SER A 176 26.32 20.13 -11.05
N PRO A 177 26.46 20.29 -12.39
CA PRO A 177 26.54 19.15 -13.30
C PRO A 177 27.73 18.22 -13.01
N ASP A 178 28.85 18.76 -12.58
CA ASP A 178 30.03 17.95 -12.18
C ASP A 178 29.73 17.05 -10.98
N ALA A 179 28.98 17.54 -10.00
CA ALA A 179 28.58 16.73 -8.86
C ALA A 179 27.59 15.61 -9.26
N LEU A 180 26.65 15.92 -10.16
CA LEU A 180 25.75 14.93 -10.75
C LEU A 180 26.54 13.86 -11.53
N ASN A 181 27.46 14.28 -12.42
CA ASN A 181 28.26 13.35 -13.22
C ASN A 181 29.07 12.39 -12.36
N ARG A 182 29.70 12.90 -11.29
CA ARG A 182 30.41 12.04 -10.33
C ARG A 182 29.48 11.09 -9.59
N ALA A 183 28.33 11.58 -9.13
CA ALA A 183 27.36 10.78 -8.38
C ALA A 183 26.76 9.65 -9.21
N TRP A 184 26.48 9.91 -10.49
CA TRP A 184 25.92 8.93 -11.43
C TRP A 184 26.98 8.06 -12.12
N GLY A 185 28.26 8.40 -11.98
CA GLY A 185 29.34 7.71 -12.67
C GLY A 185 29.29 7.88 -14.19
N ASN A 186 28.89 9.06 -14.69
CA ASN A 186 28.61 9.34 -16.09
C ASN A 186 29.85 9.26 -17.01
N VAL A 187 31.05 9.19 -16.45
CA VAL A 187 32.26 8.85 -17.20
C VAL A 187 32.12 7.49 -17.93
N PHE A 188 31.29 6.59 -17.39
CA PHE A 188 30.94 5.34 -18.03
C PHE A 188 30.13 5.59 -19.31
N TRP A 189 30.59 5.11 -20.45
CA TRP A 189 30.02 5.31 -21.78
C TRP A 189 29.89 6.78 -22.23
N SER A 190 30.71 7.69 -21.65
CA SER A 190 30.75 9.11 -22.03
C SER A 190 29.38 9.84 -21.91
N MET A 191 28.67 9.59 -20.81
CA MET A 191 27.33 10.14 -20.55
C MET A 191 27.36 11.45 -19.75
N GLU A 192 28.48 12.18 -19.70
CA GLU A 192 28.62 13.40 -18.91
C GLU A 192 27.82 14.57 -19.46
N TYR A 193 27.16 15.30 -18.57
CA TYR A 193 26.40 16.52 -18.87
C TYR A 193 27.17 17.76 -18.45
N ARG A 194 26.99 18.87 -19.17
CA ARG A 194 27.58 20.19 -18.90
C ARG A 194 26.58 21.14 -18.24
N ASP A 195 25.29 20.86 -18.43
CA ASP A 195 24.18 21.64 -17.90
C ASP A 195 23.04 20.69 -17.50
N PHE A 196 22.31 21.03 -16.43
CA PHE A 196 21.13 20.24 -16.03
C PHE A 196 20.05 20.20 -17.13
N ARG A 197 19.97 21.21 -17.99
CA ARG A 197 19.02 21.26 -19.11
C ARG A 197 19.34 20.27 -20.24
N GLU A 198 20.56 19.71 -20.25
CA GLU A 198 20.93 18.63 -21.17
C GLU A 198 20.39 17.26 -20.70
N VAL A 199 19.97 17.13 -19.42
CA VAL A 199 19.48 15.86 -18.86
C VAL A 199 18.10 15.56 -19.39
N GLY A 200 17.96 14.48 -20.15
CA GLY A 200 16.67 13.92 -20.59
C GLY A 200 15.99 13.09 -19.52
N LEU A 201 14.92 12.37 -19.90
CA LEU A 201 14.27 11.37 -19.05
C LEU A 201 14.84 9.98 -19.36
N PRO A 202 14.84 9.04 -18.38
CA PRO A 202 15.48 7.73 -18.55
C PRO A 202 14.59 6.74 -19.35
N ASN A 203 14.17 7.15 -20.55
CA ASN A 203 13.41 6.32 -21.47
C ASN A 203 13.97 6.44 -22.90
N LEU A 204 13.56 5.56 -23.79
CA LEU A 204 13.92 5.53 -25.21
C LEU A 204 15.42 5.41 -25.48
N THR A 205 16.21 4.99 -24.51
CA THR A 205 17.62 4.67 -24.70
C THR A 205 17.77 3.35 -25.49
N VAL A 206 18.89 3.17 -26.18
CA VAL A 206 19.12 1.97 -27.01
C VAL A 206 19.20 0.70 -26.16
N THR A 207 19.84 0.81 -25.01
CA THR A 207 19.88 -0.24 -23.97
C THR A 207 19.33 0.34 -22.66
N GLU A 208 19.53 -0.33 -21.53
CA GLU A 208 19.15 0.15 -20.23
C GLU A 208 19.82 1.50 -19.89
N PRO A 209 19.08 2.47 -19.40
CA PRO A 209 19.64 3.76 -18.99
C PRO A 209 20.50 3.63 -17.73
N ASN A 210 21.29 4.66 -17.41
CA ASN A 210 22.08 4.71 -16.18
C ASN A 210 21.17 4.49 -14.96
N PRO A 211 21.45 3.48 -14.10
CA PRO A 211 20.58 3.14 -12.97
C PRO A 211 20.44 4.26 -11.92
N SER A 212 21.47 5.09 -11.74
CA SER A 212 21.37 6.28 -10.87
C SER A 212 20.38 7.29 -11.42
N HIS A 213 20.36 7.48 -12.74
CA HIS A 213 19.39 8.33 -13.43
C HIS A 213 17.95 7.81 -13.25
N VAL A 214 17.74 6.50 -13.42
CA VAL A 214 16.43 5.87 -13.21
C VAL A 214 15.96 6.04 -11.76
N MET A 215 16.83 5.78 -10.78
CA MET A 215 16.50 5.94 -9.36
C MET A 215 16.14 7.37 -8.99
N ASP A 216 16.88 8.35 -9.51
CA ASP A 216 16.58 9.75 -9.24
C ASP A 216 15.28 10.20 -9.92
N PHE A 217 14.98 9.68 -11.11
CA PHE A 217 13.69 9.94 -11.74
C PHE A 217 12.51 9.30 -10.99
N ARG A 218 12.70 8.11 -10.41
CA ARG A 218 11.74 7.47 -9.51
C ARG A 218 11.48 8.33 -8.26
N ARG A 219 12.54 8.79 -7.60
CA ARG A 219 12.44 9.67 -6.42
C ARG A 219 11.74 10.98 -6.75
N PHE A 220 12.16 11.63 -7.82
CA PHE A 220 11.48 12.84 -8.32
C PHE A 220 10.00 12.61 -8.56
N SER A 221 9.64 11.52 -9.25
CA SER A 221 8.24 11.21 -9.56
C SER A 221 7.41 10.97 -8.30
N SER A 222 7.96 10.29 -7.30
CA SER A 222 7.35 10.16 -5.97
C SER A 222 7.18 11.52 -5.29
N ASP A 223 8.22 12.36 -5.30
CA ASP A 223 8.17 13.71 -4.71
C ASP A 223 7.10 14.60 -5.38
N GLN A 224 6.84 14.40 -6.69
CA GLN A 224 5.76 15.11 -7.38
C GLN A 224 4.38 14.70 -6.85
N VAL A 225 4.14 13.43 -6.56
CA VAL A 225 2.90 12.96 -5.92
C VAL A 225 2.78 13.53 -4.50
N VAL A 226 3.84 13.43 -3.69
CA VAL A 226 3.88 13.97 -2.33
C VAL A 226 3.57 15.47 -2.32
N SER A 227 4.24 16.25 -3.19
CA SER A 227 4.01 17.70 -3.27
C SER A 227 2.62 18.06 -3.81
N PHE A 228 2.05 17.22 -4.68
CA PHE A 228 0.69 17.42 -5.18
C PHE A 228 -0.36 17.13 -4.09
N ASN A 229 -0.12 16.12 -3.26
CA ASN A 229 -0.94 15.88 -2.07
C ASN A 229 -0.84 17.04 -1.09
N ARG A 230 0.39 17.49 -0.77
CA ARG A 230 0.65 18.61 0.14
C ARG A 230 -0.02 19.90 -0.31
N LEU A 231 -0.01 20.19 -1.61
CA LEU A 231 -0.74 21.32 -2.18
C LEU A 231 -2.21 21.32 -1.75
N GLN A 232 -2.87 20.18 -1.78
CA GLN A 232 -4.28 20.04 -1.43
C GLN A 232 -4.49 20.08 0.10
N THR A 233 -3.69 19.34 0.86
CA THR A 233 -3.81 19.31 2.32
C THR A 233 -3.55 20.67 2.94
N ASP A 234 -2.56 21.43 2.47
CA ASP A 234 -2.25 22.78 2.94
C ASP A 234 -3.41 23.76 2.70
N ILE A 235 -4.10 23.62 1.56
CA ILE A 235 -5.28 24.44 1.26
C ILE A 235 -6.44 24.06 2.18
N ILE A 236 -6.75 22.77 2.31
CA ILE A 236 -7.85 22.29 3.15
C ILE A 236 -7.65 22.75 4.59
N ARG A 237 -6.44 22.58 5.16
CA ARG A 237 -6.13 22.95 6.54
C ARG A 237 -6.28 24.44 6.84
N LYS A 238 -6.24 25.32 5.85
CA LYS A 238 -6.51 26.76 6.04
C LYS A 238 -7.99 27.05 6.30
N HIS A 239 -8.89 26.16 5.90
CA HIS A 239 -10.33 26.39 5.93
C HIS A 239 -11.09 25.37 6.77
N SER A 240 -10.50 24.22 7.08
CA SER A 240 -11.14 23.10 7.77
C SER A 240 -10.24 22.50 8.86
N ALA A 241 -10.86 22.14 9.98
CA ALA A 241 -10.23 21.36 11.06
C ALA A 241 -10.55 19.86 10.98
N TYR A 242 -11.33 19.44 9.99
CA TYR A 242 -11.68 18.02 9.82
C TYR A 242 -10.49 17.20 9.32
N PRO A 243 -10.39 15.92 9.72
CA PRO A 243 -9.28 15.07 9.30
C PRO A 243 -9.25 14.86 7.79
N ILE A 244 -8.05 14.70 7.27
CA ILE A 244 -7.78 14.48 5.85
C ILE A 244 -7.27 13.07 5.65
N ALA A 245 -7.84 12.35 4.70
CA ALA A 245 -7.43 11.02 4.26
C ALA A 245 -7.01 11.01 2.79
N HIS A 246 -6.35 9.93 2.39
CA HIS A 246 -6.18 9.52 0.98
C HIS A 246 -6.35 7.99 0.90
N ASN A 247 -6.95 7.49 -0.18
CA ASN A 247 -7.15 6.07 -0.43
C ASN A 247 -6.04 5.50 -1.31
N TYR A 248 -5.21 4.61 -0.74
CA TYR A 248 -4.13 3.92 -1.43
C TYR A 248 -4.60 2.59 -2.03
N MET A 249 -3.89 2.09 -3.03
CA MET A 249 -4.13 0.77 -3.62
C MET A 249 -3.15 -0.28 -3.12
N GLY A 250 -3.62 -1.51 -2.97
CA GLY A 250 -2.78 -2.64 -2.63
C GLY A 250 -1.76 -2.99 -3.73
N ALA A 251 -0.53 -3.32 -3.33
CA ALA A 251 0.61 -3.64 -4.20
C ALA A 251 0.95 -2.54 -5.23
N VAL A 252 0.61 -1.28 -4.96
CA VAL A 252 1.08 -0.13 -5.70
C VAL A 252 2.22 0.50 -4.93
N THR A 253 3.42 0.46 -5.48
CA THR A 253 4.67 0.89 -4.82
C THR A 253 5.38 2.01 -5.57
N GLU A 254 4.72 2.65 -6.53
CA GLU A 254 5.33 3.63 -7.43
C GLU A 254 5.73 4.95 -6.77
N PHE A 255 5.24 5.23 -5.56
CA PHE A 255 5.58 6.40 -4.76
C PHE A 255 5.69 6.04 -3.28
N ASP A 256 6.28 6.91 -2.49
CA ASP A 256 6.44 6.73 -1.04
C ASP A 256 5.14 7.08 -0.30
N HIS A 257 4.43 6.06 0.17
CA HIS A 257 3.19 6.22 0.93
C HIS A 257 3.43 6.81 2.32
N TYR A 258 4.60 6.56 2.96
CA TYR A 258 4.92 7.18 4.25
C TYR A 258 5.05 8.69 4.11
N ALA A 259 5.69 9.17 3.03
CA ALA A 259 5.86 10.59 2.76
C ALA A 259 4.51 11.29 2.47
N VAL A 260 3.60 10.65 1.72
CA VAL A 260 2.22 11.16 1.54
C VAL A 260 1.45 11.11 2.86
N GLY A 261 1.55 10.00 3.61
CA GLY A 261 0.90 9.80 4.90
C GLY A 261 1.31 10.83 5.96
N ALA A 262 2.53 11.38 5.87
CA ALA A 262 2.99 12.43 6.79
C ALA A 262 2.14 13.71 6.73
N ASP A 263 1.54 14.01 5.59
CA ASP A 263 0.65 15.17 5.39
C ASP A 263 -0.83 14.87 5.70
N LEU A 264 -1.17 13.61 6.02
CA LEU A 264 -2.53 13.15 6.28
C LEU A 264 -2.77 12.87 7.77
N ASP A 265 -4.04 12.84 8.17
CA ASP A 265 -4.47 12.42 9.51
C ASP A 265 -4.85 10.95 9.56
N ILE A 266 -5.33 10.41 8.44
CA ILE A 266 -5.80 9.03 8.29
C ILE A 266 -5.23 8.46 6.99
N ALA A 267 -4.55 7.33 7.06
CA ALA A 267 -4.30 6.52 5.87
C ALA A 267 -5.55 5.68 5.57
N SER A 268 -5.99 5.65 4.34
CA SER A 268 -7.01 4.67 3.95
C SER A 268 -6.56 3.88 2.73
N TRP A 269 -7.15 2.73 2.50
CA TRP A 269 -6.80 1.93 1.33
C TRP A 269 -7.99 1.15 0.77
N ASP A 270 -7.83 0.64 -0.43
CA ASP A 270 -8.88 0.01 -1.20
C ASP A 270 -8.62 -1.48 -1.29
N SER A 271 -9.47 -2.25 -0.62
CA SER A 271 -9.35 -3.69 -0.41
C SER A 271 -10.24 -4.47 -1.37
N TYR A 272 -9.62 -5.08 -2.37
CA TYR A 272 -10.29 -5.91 -3.38
C TYR A 272 -9.70 -7.32 -3.42
N PRO A 273 -9.92 -8.16 -2.38
CA PRO A 273 -9.19 -9.42 -2.20
C PRO A 273 -9.26 -10.38 -3.39
N LEU A 274 -10.44 -10.52 -4.03
CA LEU A 274 -10.61 -11.43 -5.17
C LEU A 274 -9.96 -10.87 -6.43
N GLY A 275 -10.11 -9.56 -6.68
CA GLY A 275 -9.48 -8.91 -7.81
C GLY A 275 -7.95 -8.99 -7.73
N PHE A 276 -7.38 -8.73 -6.58
CA PHE A 276 -5.92 -8.81 -6.37
C PHE A 276 -5.38 -10.23 -6.52
N LEU A 277 -6.08 -11.24 -5.99
CA LEU A 277 -5.67 -12.63 -6.18
C LEU A 277 -5.63 -13.01 -7.67
N SER A 278 -6.62 -12.58 -8.42
CA SER A 278 -6.71 -12.86 -9.86
C SER A 278 -5.63 -12.14 -10.68
N ASP A 279 -5.41 -10.84 -10.40
CA ASP A 279 -4.63 -9.92 -11.25
C ASP A 279 -3.17 -9.75 -10.79
N ARG A 280 -2.91 -9.58 -9.48
CA ARG A 280 -1.63 -9.05 -8.99
C ARG A 280 -0.77 -10.06 -8.26
N ILE A 281 -1.37 -11.02 -7.53
CA ILE A 281 -0.61 -11.94 -6.69
C ILE A 281 0.05 -13.02 -7.55
N PRO A 282 1.40 -13.15 -7.53
CA PRO A 282 2.14 -14.16 -8.29
C PRO A 282 2.10 -15.52 -7.56
N ALA A 283 0.91 -16.05 -7.30
CA ALA A 283 0.70 -17.37 -6.73
C ALA A 283 0.50 -18.42 -7.83
N ASP A 284 0.77 -19.68 -7.49
CA ASP A 284 0.51 -20.81 -8.39
C ASP A 284 -0.99 -21.04 -8.63
N ALA A 285 -1.31 -21.89 -9.60
CA ALA A 285 -2.69 -22.14 -9.99
C ALA A 285 -3.51 -22.88 -8.92
N GLU A 286 -2.86 -23.65 -8.04
CA GLU A 286 -3.54 -24.36 -6.95
C GLU A 286 -3.96 -23.39 -5.87
N HIS A 287 -3.07 -22.50 -5.42
CA HIS A 287 -3.37 -21.44 -4.48
C HIS A 287 -4.48 -20.52 -5.00
N LYS A 288 -4.39 -20.07 -6.27
CA LYS A 288 -5.42 -19.24 -6.89
C LYS A 288 -6.79 -19.94 -6.96
N ARG A 289 -6.83 -21.24 -7.28
CA ARG A 289 -8.09 -22.01 -7.27
C ARG A 289 -8.66 -22.18 -5.88
N ARG A 290 -7.79 -22.45 -4.89
CA ARG A 290 -8.21 -22.66 -3.51
C ARG A 290 -8.91 -21.44 -2.92
N PHE A 291 -8.35 -20.25 -3.16
CA PHE A 291 -8.82 -18.99 -2.58
C PHE A 291 -9.58 -18.09 -3.55
N VAL A 292 -10.05 -18.66 -4.69
CA VAL A 292 -10.68 -17.91 -5.79
C VAL A 292 -11.89 -17.07 -5.35
N ARG A 293 -12.61 -17.47 -4.29
CA ARG A 293 -13.79 -16.78 -3.76
C ARG A 293 -13.57 -16.17 -2.39
N GLN A 294 -12.36 -16.22 -1.85
CA GLN A 294 -11.98 -15.72 -0.53
C GLN A 294 -10.92 -14.61 -0.59
N GLY A 295 -10.09 -14.59 -1.63
CA GLY A 295 -8.86 -13.82 -1.69
C GLY A 295 -7.72 -14.50 -0.91
N ASP A 296 -6.49 -14.03 -1.13
CA ASP A 296 -5.33 -14.52 -0.38
C ASP A 296 -5.46 -14.17 1.10
N PRO A 297 -5.28 -15.13 2.03
CA PRO A 297 -5.50 -14.91 3.46
C PRO A 297 -4.55 -13.90 4.14
N ASP A 298 -3.46 -13.53 3.48
CA ASP A 298 -2.43 -12.67 4.05
C ASP A 298 -2.28 -11.33 3.34
N PHE A 299 -2.75 -11.22 2.08
CA PHE A 299 -2.52 -10.04 1.26
C PHE A 299 -3.20 -8.78 1.80
N GLN A 300 -4.48 -8.87 2.17
CA GLN A 300 -5.14 -7.72 2.76
C GLN A 300 -4.61 -7.43 4.18
N ALA A 301 -4.31 -8.46 4.97
CA ALA A 301 -3.73 -8.29 6.31
C ALA A 301 -2.38 -7.54 6.26
N PHE A 302 -1.51 -7.84 5.28
CA PHE A 302 -0.28 -7.09 5.03
C PHE A 302 -0.57 -5.60 4.81
N HIS A 303 -1.54 -5.28 3.98
CA HIS A 303 -1.90 -3.89 3.69
C HIS A 303 -2.59 -3.21 4.88
N HIS A 304 -3.35 -3.93 5.71
CA HIS A 304 -3.87 -3.40 6.97
C HIS A 304 -2.74 -2.93 7.88
N ASP A 305 -1.72 -3.77 8.06
CA ASP A 305 -0.56 -3.43 8.90
C ASP A 305 0.30 -2.34 8.26
N LEU A 306 0.46 -2.33 6.91
CA LEU A 306 1.17 -1.27 6.18
C LEU A 306 0.48 0.08 6.33
N TYR A 307 -0.84 0.15 6.11
CA TYR A 307 -1.55 1.44 6.21
C TYR A 307 -1.78 1.88 7.65
N ARG A 308 -1.76 0.95 8.62
CA ARG A 308 -1.62 1.32 10.03
C ARG A 308 -0.28 2.03 10.29
N ALA A 309 0.82 1.58 9.70
CA ALA A 309 2.12 2.25 9.79
C ALA A 309 2.11 3.62 9.09
N VAL A 310 1.64 3.68 7.84
CA VAL A 310 1.50 4.92 7.05
C VAL A 310 0.66 5.97 7.78
N GLY A 311 -0.45 5.55 8.38
CA GLY A 311 -1.37 6.41 9.14
C GLY A 311 -0.95 6.65 10.61
N ARG A 312 0.23 6.16 11.02
CA ARG A 312 0.73 6.31 12.39
C ARG A 312 -0.28 5.84 13.44
N GLY A 313 -0.92 4.70 13.14
CA GLY A 313 -1.95 4.06 13.95
C GLY A 313 -3.39 4.38 13.54
N ARG A 314 -3.65 5.43 12.75
CA ARG A 314 -5.00 5.79 12.26
C ARG A 314 -5.17 5.38 10.80
N TRP A 315 -6.07 4.43 10.57
CA TRP A 315 -6.31 3.96 9.21
C TRP A 315 -7.73 3.43 8.99
N TRP A 316 -8.19 3.49 7.72
CA TRP A 316 -9.51 3.02 7.29
C TRP A 316 -9.38 2.12 6.06
N ILE A 317 -10.41 1.32 5.78
CA ILE A 317 -10.70 0.87 4.42
C ILE A 317 -11.67 1.87 3.82
N MET A 318 -11.27 2.53 2.72
CA MET A 318 -12.15 3.44 2.00
C MET A 318 -13.02 2.69 0.99
N GLU A 319 -12.48 1.61 0.40
CA GLU A 319 -13.19 0.80 -0.58
C GLU A 319 -13.03 -0.68 -0.25
N GLN A 320 -14.02 -1.27 0.40
CA GLN A 320 -14.07 -2.71 0.62
C GLN A 320 -14.90 -3.37 -0.47
N GLN A 321 -14.34 -4.40 -1.10
CA GLN A 321 -15.02 -5.22 -2.10
C GLN A 321 -16.30 -5.86 -1.52
N PRO A 322 -17.50 -5.64 -2.11
CA PRO A 322 -18.73 -6.28 -1.65
C PRO A 322 -19.15 -7.49 -2.49
N GLY A 323 -18.57 -7.66 -3.67
CA GLY A 323 -18.93 -8.69 -4.65
C GLY A 323 -17.95 -8.70 -5.82
N PRO A 324 -18.33 -9.20 -7.00
CA PRO A 324 -17.47 -9.15 -8.18
C PRO A 324 -17.00 -7.73 -8.50
N VAL A 325 -15.74 -7.59 -8.94
CA VAL A 325 -15.22 -6.38 -9.55
C VAL A 325 -15.30 -6.48 -11.08
N ASN A 326 -14.92 -5.41 -11.81
CA ASN A 326 -14.98 -5.40 -13.27
C ASN A 326 -13.60 -5.40 -13.95
N TRP A 327 -12.53 -5.16 -13.20
CA TRP A 327 -11.21 -4.85 -13.74
C TRP A 327 -10.21 -6.02 -13.71
N ALA A 328 -10.48 -7.04 -12.91
CA ALA A 328 -9.61 -8.21 -12.86
C ALA A 328 -9.88 -9.17 -14.04
N PRO A 329 -8.91 -10.04 -14.41
CA PRO A 329 -9.10 -11.04 -15.46
C PRO A 329 -10.26 -12.00 -15.18
N TYR A 330 -10.50 -12.32 -13.90
CA TYR A 330 -11.60 -13.18 -13.44
C TYR A 330 -12.24 -12.56 -12.20
N ASN A 331 -13.57 -12.47 -12.18
CA ASN A 331 -14.33 -11.75 -11.16
C ASN A 331 -15.44 -12.65 -10.57
N PRO A 332 -15.09 -13.66 -9.76
CA PRO A 332 -16.08 -14.53 -9.12
C PRO A 332 -16.82 -13.81 -7.99
N ASP A 333 -17.99 -14.33 -7.62
CA ASP A 333 -18.67 -13.96 -6.38
C ASP A 333 -17.86 -14.45 -5.17
N PRO A 334 -17.78 -13.68 -4.08
CA PRO A 334 -17.24 -14.16 -2.81
C PRO A 334 -18.10 -15.29 -2.24
N LEU A 335 -17.50 -16.14 -1.41
CA LEU A 335 -18.27 -17.05 -0.57
C LEU A 335 -19.16 -16.24 0.39
N PRO A 336 -20.39 -16.70 0.66
CA PRO A 336 -21.22 -16.09 1.71
C PRO A 336 -20.48 -16.06 3.06
N GLY A 337 -20.41 -14.87 3.67
CA GLY A 337 -19.64 -14.62 4.90
C GLY A 337 -18.34 -13.86 4.69
N MET A 338 -17.81 -13.80 3.46
CA MET A 338 -16.52 -13.17 3.21
C MET A 338 -16.52 -11.64 3.40
N ALA A 339 -17.58 -10.93 3.01
CA ALA A 339 -17.64 -9.49 3.24
C ALA A 339 -17.66 -9.16 4.75
N ARG A 340 -18.29 -10.02 5.58
CA ARG A 340 -18.23 -9.93 7.04
C ARG A 340 -16.83 -10.26 7.56
N LEU A 341 -16.19 -11.32 7.07
CA LEU A 341 -14.85 -11.73 7.48
C LEU A 341 -13.84 -10.62 7.20
N TRP A 342 -13.81 -10.08 5.98
CA TRP A 342 -12.89 -9.02 5.59
C TRP A 342 -13.04 -7.76 6.45
N ALA A 343 -14.28 -7.36 6.76
CA ALA A 343 -14.53 -6.22 7.64
C ALA A 343 -13.98 -6.46 9.05
N TRP A 344 -14.24 -7.65 9.63
CA TRP A 344 -13.74 -7.99 10.96
C TRP A 344 -12.23 -8.15 11.02
N GLU A 345 -11.58 -8.66 9.95
CA GLU A 345 -10.12 -8.70 9.89
C GLU A 345 -9.54 -7.29 9.89
N ALA A 346 -10.11 -6.35 9.13
CA ALA A 346 -9.70 -4.95 9.19
C ALA A 346 -9.84 -4.36 10.61
N PHE A 347 -10.96 -4.61 11.28
CA PHE A 347 -11.16 -4.13 12.66
C PHE A 347 -10.19 -4.78 13.66
N ALA A 348 -9.89 -6.06 13.52
CA ALA A 348 -8.90 -6.74 14.36
C ALA A 348 -7.48 -6.21 14.12
N HIS A 349 -7.17 -5.71 12.93
CA HIS A 349 -5.92 -5.02 12.60
C HIS A 349 -5.92 -3.53 12.98
N GLY A 350 -7.02 -3.00 13.50
CA GLY A 350 -7.10 -1.65 14.06
C GLY A 350 -7.77 -0.60 13.18
N ALA A 351 -8.47 -0.99 12.10
CA ALA A 351 -9.23 -0.04 11.30
C ALA A 351 -10.26 0.74 12.14
N GLU A 352 -10.36 2.05 11.94
CA GLU A 352 -11.41 2.87 12.56
C GLU A 352 -12.72 2.78 11.78
N ALA A 353 -12.64 2.63 10.46
CA ALA A 353 -13.80 2.51 9.58
C ALA A 353 -13.54 1.52 8.43
N VAL A 354 -14.60 0.86 8.00
CA VAL A 354 -14.66 0.05 6.77
C VAL A 354 -15.79 0.59 5.91
N CYS A 355 -15.46 1.15 4.74
CA CYS A 355 -16.40 1.67 3.78
C CYS A 355 -16.48 0.72 2.58
N TYR A 356 -17.69 0.34 2.18
CA TYR A 356 -17.89 -0.52 1.02
C TYR A 356 -17.89 0.27 -0.27
N PHE A 357 -17.25 -0.22 -1.30
CA PHE A 357 -17.35 0.31 -2.66
C PHE A 357 -18.27 -0.60 -3.47
N ARG A 358 -19.47 -0.19 -3.75
CA ARG A 358 -20.17 1.09 -3.55
C ARG A 358 -21.61 0.83 -3.04
N TRP A 359 -22.36 1.89 -2.76
CA TRP A 359 -23.75 1.75 -2.30
C TRP A 359 -24.60 0.99 -3.30
N ARG A 360 -24.67 1.46 -4.55
CA ARG A 360 -25.43 0.83 -5.63
C ARG A 360 -24.57 0.63 -6.87
N GLN A 361 -24.62 -0.56 -7.44
CA GLN A 361 -23.98 -0.90 -8.70
C GLN A 361 -24.49 0.03 -9.82
N ALA A 362 -23.54 0.62 -10.57
CA ALA A 362 -23.90 1.52 -11.67
C ALA A 362 -24.41 0.73 -12.88
N PRO A 363 -25.57 1.11 -13.47
CA PRO A 363 -26.07 0.47 -14.67
C PRO A 363 -25.46 1.02 -15.98
N PHE A 364 -24.43 1.85 -15.89
CA PHE A 364 -23.79 2.56 -17.00
C PHE A 364 -22.29 2.69 -16.81
N ALA A 365 -21.58 3.13 -17.85
CA ALA A 365 -20.15 3.42 -17.91
C ALA A 365 -19.25 2.19 -17.64
N GLN A 366 -18.02 2.40 -17.22
CA GLN A 366 -16.99 1.36 -17.15
C GLN A 366 -17.23 0.32 -16.04
N GLU A 367 -17.89 0.72 -14.95
CA GLU A 367 -18.03 -0.12 -13.74
C GLU A 367 -19.39 -0.83 -13.66
N GLN A 368 -20.04 -1.14 -14.79
CA GLN A 368 -21.33 -1.80 -14.80
C GLN A 368 -21.33 -3.18 -14.13
N MET A 369 -20.20 -3.88 -14.16
CA MET A 369 -20.03 -5.19 -13.52
C MET A 369 -19.47 -5.11 -12.11
N HIS A 370 -19.12 -3.91 -11.62
CA HIS A 370 -18.64 -3.73 -10.26
C HIS A 370 -19.80 -3.75 -9.28
N ALA A 371 -19.85 -4.77 -8.44
CA ALA A 371 -20.93 -4.94 -7.47
C ALA A 371 -21.00 -3.78 -6.47
N GLY A 372 -22.21 -3.52 -5.97
CA GLY A 372 -22.48 -2.64 -4.83
C GLY A 372 -23.12 -3.41 -3.68
N LEU A 373 -23.44 -2.73 -2.59
CA LEU A 373 -24.32 -3.27 -1.54
C LEU A 373 -25.75 -3.46 -2.09
N LEU A 374 -26.16 -2.62 -3.05
CA LEU A 374 -27.38 -2.75 -3.80
C LEU A 374 -27.09 -3.08 -5.27
N ARG A 375 -27.96 -3.87 -5.87
CA ARG A 375 -28.04 -4.09 -7.29
C ARG A 375 -28.53 -2.81 -8.02
N PRO A 376 -28.44 -2.73 -9.37
CA PRO A 376 -28.92 -1.56 -10.11
C PRO A 376 -30.41 -1.26 -9.91
N ASP A 377 -31.23 -2.28 -9.64
CA ASP A 377 -32.66 -2.17 -9.34
C ASP A 377 -32.97 -1.81 -7.88
N SER A 378 -31.96 -1.46 -7.09
CA SER A 378 -32.04 -1.14 -5.65
C SER A 378 -32.39 -2.31 -4.73
N ALA A 379 -32.44 -3.54 -5.23
CA ALA A 379 -32.56 -4.71 -4.38
C ALA A 379 -31.23 -4.98 -3.65
N PRO A 380 -31.26 -5.57 -2.44
CA PRO A 380 -30.04 -5.97 -1.73
C PRO A 380 -29.21 -6.95 -2.55
N ALA A 381 -27.90 -6.72 -2.63
CA ALA A 381 -26.92 -7.71 -3.05
C ALA A 381 -26.47 -8.55 -1.85
N GLN A 382 -25.65 -9.60 -2.09
CA GLN A 382 -25.22 -10.52 -1.02
C GLN A 382 -24.59 -9.78 0.17
N ALA A 383 -23.65 -8.89 -0.08
CA ALA A 383 -22.92 -8.18 0.99
C ALA A 383 -23.79 -7.23 1.82
N PHE A 384 -25.01 -6.88 1.38
CA PHE A 384 -25.90 -6.01 2.16
C PHE A 384 -26.26 -6.65 3.51
N GLY A 385 -26.70 -7.90 3.52
CA GLY A 385 -27.03 -8.62 4.76
C GLY A 385 -25.81 -8.92 5.64
N GLU A 386 -24.64 -9.10 5.00
CA GLU A 386 -23.38 -9.27 5.74
C GLU A 386 -22.96 -7.96 6.41
N ALA A 387 -23.09 -6.82 5.74
CA ALA A 387 -22.83 -5.50 6.32
C ALA A 387 -23.81 -5.16 7.45
N GLU A 388 -25.08 -5.54 7.32
CA GLU A 388 -26.08 -5.41 8.40
C GLU A 388 -25.67 -6.23 9.64
N THR A 389 -25.20 -7.46 9.43
CA THR A 389 -24.68 -8.31 10.50
C THR A 389 -23.48 -7.67 11.20
N VAL A 390 -22.52 -7.13 10.43
CA VAL A 390 -21.35 -6.42 11.00
C VAL A 390 -21.79 -5.20 11.80
N ALA A 391 -22.77 -4.43 11.31
CA ALA A 391 -23.29 -3.25 12.02
C ALA A 391 -23.92 -3.65 13.38
N GLN A 392 -24.68 -4.74 13.43
CA GLN A 392 -25.27 -5.28 14.67
C GLN A 392 -24.18 -5.77 15.63
N GLU A 393 -23.18 -6.47 15.13
CA GLU A 393 -22.05 -6.96 15.93
C GLU A 393 -21.21 -5.81 16.49
N LEU A 394 -20.97 -4.76 15.72
CA LEU A 394 -20.27 -3.55 16.19
C LEU A 394 -21.07 -2.80 17.26
N ALA A 395 -22.40 -2.81 17.19
CA ALA A 395 -23.24 -2.23 18.23
C ALA A 395 -23.11 -3.00 19.57
N ALA A 396 -22.91 -4.32 19.50
CA ALA A 396 -22.71 -5.17 20.67
C ALA A 396 -21.25 -5.16 21.18
N MET A 397 -20.26 -5.02 20.27
CA MET A 397 -18.83 -4.97 20.57
C MET A 397 -18.16 -3.79 19.88
N PRO A 398 -18.33 -2.56 20.38
CA PRO A 398 -17.83 -1.36 19.70
C PRO A 398 -16.30 -1.22 19.71
N GLU A 399 -15.59 -1.99 20.56
CA GLU A 399 -14.15 -1.95 20.68
C GLU A 399 -13.55 -3.36 20.55
N ALA A 400 -12.72 -3.55 19.53
CA ALA A 400 -11.98 -4.80 19.31
C ALA A 400 -10.59 -4.81 19.96
N GLY A 401 -10.24 -3.75 20.69
CA GLY A 401 -8.92 -3.56 21.28
C GLY A 401 -7.88 -3.06 20.27
N THR A 402 -6.63 -2.91 20.72
CA THR A 402 -5.47 -2.53 19.91
C THR A 402 -4.58 -3.74 19.65
N ALA A 403 -4.07 -3.83 18.43
CA ALA A 403 -3.09 -4.86 18.09
C ALA A 403 -1.76 -4.58 18.81
N LYS A 404 -1.14 -5.66 19.34
CA LYS A 404 0.23 -5.67 19.82
C LYS A 404 1.02 -6.68 18.98
N ALA A 405 2.23 -6.33 18.59
CA ALA A 405 3.13 -7.22 17.86
C ALA A 405 4.46 -7.37 18.59
N ASP A 406 4.98 -8.60 18.60
CA ASP A 406 6.35 -8.91 19.07
C ASP A 406 7.35 -8.89 17.91
N VAL A 407 6.86 -8.75 16.68
CA VAL A 407 7.65 -8.79 15.44
C VAL A 407 7.48 -7.49 14.67
N GLY A 408 8.61 -6.83 14.40
CA GLY A 408 8.69 -5.71 13.46
C GLY A 408 9.19 -6.18 12.10
N LEU A 409 8.55 -5.77 11.01
CA LEU A 409 8.95 -6.07 9.63
C LEU A 409 9.13 -4.77 8.85
N VAL A 410 10.35 -4.48 8.43
CA VAL A 410 10.65 -3.23 7.70
C VAL A 410 10.25 -3.36 6.24
N PHE A 411 9.53 -2.35 5.74
CA PHE A 411 9.17 -2.20 4.34
C PHE A 411 9.63 -0.85 3.79
N ASP A 412 10.27 -0.83 2.62
CA ASP A 412 10.87 0.36 2.01
C ASP A 412 10.54 0.47 0.52
N TYR A 413 9.82 1.53 0.14
CA TYR A 413 9.48 1.82 -1.25
C TYR A 413 10.73 2.07 -2.12
N ALA A 414 11.75 2.74 -1.60
CA ALA A 414 12.97 3.01 -2.34
C ALA A 414 13.75 1.72 -2.67
N SER A 415 13.70 0.72 -1.79
CA SER A 415 14.27 -0.60 -2.06
C SER A 415 13.50 -1.37 -3.13
N ASP A 416 12.16 -1.22 -3.20
CA ASP A 416 11.38 -1.81 -4.30
C ASP A 416 11.75 -1.19 -5.65
N TRP A 417 11.88 0.15 -5.71
CA TRP A 417 12.36 0.85 -6.92
C TRP A 417 13.77 0.43 -7.31
N ALA A 418 14.66 0.20 -6.32
CA ALA A 418 16.01 -0.27 -6.56
C ALA A 418 16.04 -1.66 -7.18
N TRP A 419 15.18 -2.57 -6.70
CA TRP A 419 15.01 -3.90 -7.29
C TRP A 419 14.50 -3.83 -8.72
N GLU A 420 13.50 -2.98 -9.00
CA GLU A 420 12.99 -2.78 -10.36
C GLU A 420 14.03 -2.16 -11.31
N THR A 421 14.87 -1.24 -10.81
CA THR A 421 15.90 -0.56 -11.59
C THR A 421 17.00 -1.50 -12.04
N GLN A 422 17.48 -2.38 -11.15
CA GLN A 422 18.46 -3.43 -11.45
C GLN A 422 18.07 -4.74 -10.76
N PRO A 423 17.06 -5.46 -11.24
CA PRO A 423 16.62 -6.70 -10.61
C PRO A 423 17.69 -7.80 -10.70
N GLN A 424 18.47 -7.84 -11.79
CA GLN A 424 19.46 -8.86 -12.12
C GLN A 424 18.90 -10.29 -12.08
N GLY A 425 17.63 -10.43 -12.43
CA GLY A 425 16.84 -11.63 -12.46
C GLY A 425 15.40 -11.33 -12.82
N ARG A 426 14.54 -12.33 -12.86
CA ARG A 426 13.12 -12.20 -13.20
C ARG A 426 12.25 -12.91 -12.18
N GLY A 427 11.02 -12.43 -12.01
CA GLY A 427 10.00 -13.10 -11.20
C GLY A 427 10.12 -12.89 -9.69
N PHE A 428 10.89 -11.90 -9.25
CA PHE A 428 11.01 -11.53 -7.83
C PHE A 428 11.20 -10.02 -7.66
N SER A 429 10.80 -9.50 -6.49
CA SER A 429 10.95 -8.09 -6.13
C SER A 429 11.07 -7.92 -4.60
N HIS A 430 11.39 -6.72 -4.15
CA HIS A 430 11.41 -6.39 -2.73
C HIS A 430 10.04 -6.60 -2.08
N PHE A 431 8.97 -6.07 -2.70
CA PHE A 431 7.61 -6.23 -2.18
C PHE A 431 7.26 -7.71 -1.94
N TRP A 432 7.54 -8.59 -2.91
CA TRP A 432 7.20 -10.01 -2.78
C TRP A 432 8.10 -10.76 -1.79
N LEU A 433 9.35 -10.33 -1.60
CA LEU A 433 10.20 -10.87 -0.54
C LEU A 433 9.65 -10.52 0.86
N VAL A 434 9.31 -9.25 1.07
CA VAL A 434 8.72 -8.80 2.35
C VAL A 434 7.38 -9.48 2.61
N PHE A 435 6.54 -9.60 1.57
CA PHE A 435 5.25 -10.29 1.67
C PHE A 435 5.42 -11.80 1.96
N HIS A 436 6.42 -12.44 1.37
CA HIS A 436 6.75 -13.84 1.65
C HIS A 436 7.12 -14.04 3.13
N VAL A 437 7.94 -13.17 3.68
CA VAL A 437 8.29 -13.17 5.11
C VAL A 437 7.05 -12.92 5.98
N TYR A 438 6.21 -11.96 5.63
CA TYR A 438 4.96 -11.67 6.33
C TYR A 438 4.03 -12.88 6.38
N LYS A 439 3.83 -13.58 5.25
CA LYS A 439 3.06 -14.83 5.19
C LYS A 439 3.60 -15.89 6.15
N GLY A 440 4.92 -16.09 6.18
CA GLY A 440 5.57 -17.02 7.10
C GLY A 440 5.25 -16.71 8.56
N LEU A 441 5.33 -15.45 8.95
CA LEU A 441 5.00 -15.01 10.32
C LEU A 441 3.51 -15.22 10.66
N ARG A 442 2.61 -14.90 9.75
CA ARG A 442 1.17 -15.08 9.93
C ARG A 442 0.78 -16.56 10.09
N ARG A 443 1.41 -17.46 9.34
CA ARG A 443 1.22 -18.91 9.46
C ARG A 443 1.66 -19.46 10.83
N LEU A 444 2.64 -18.79 11.47
CA LEU A 444 3.05 -19.10 12.84
C LEU A 444 2.15 -18.49 13.92
N GLY A 445 1.05 -17.86 13.53
CA GLY A 445 0.08 -17.24 14.45
C GLY A 445 0.58 -15.93 15.07
N LEU A 446 1.56 -15.26 14.47
CA LEU A 446 2.16 -14.04 15.01
C LEU A 446 1.44 -12.78 14.51
N ASN A 447 1.35 -11.79 15.39
CA ASN A 447 1.09 -10.40 15.00
C ASN A 447 2.35 -9.77 14.45
N VAL A 448 2.21 -8.90 13.45
CA VAL A 448 3.32 -8.20 12.81
C VAL A 448 3.01 -6.70 12.74
N ASP A 449 3.99 -5.87 13.06
CA ASP A 449 3.96 -4.43 12.76
C ASP A 449 4.88 -4.14 11.57
N ILE A 450 4.36 -3.46 10.56
CA ILE A 450 5.19 -2.94 9.46
C ILE A 450 5.86 -1.67 9.94
N LEU A 451 7.18 -1.56 9.69
CA LEU A 451 8.01 -0.45 10.12
C LEU A 451 8.54 0.34 8.93
N PRO A 452 8.50 1.69 8.99
CA PRO A 452 9.17 2.54 8.01
C PRO A 452 10.70 2.33 7.99
N PRO A 453 11.36 2.60 6.85
CA PRO A 453 12.81 2.39 6.68
C PRO A 453 13.69 3.36 7.49
N ASP A 454 13.12 4.39 8.10
CA ASP A 454 13.78 5.37 8.96
C ASP A 454 13.47 5.18 10.45
N THR A 455 12.91 4.04 10.84
CA THR A 455 12.59 3.71 12.23
C THR A 455 13.83 3.80 13.12
N ALA A 456 13.78 4.72 14.09
CA ALA A 456 14.91 5.02 14.98
C ALA A 456 14.88 4.23 16.30
N ASP A 457 13.77 3.57 16.64
CA ASP A 457 13.62 2.78 17.86
C ASP A 457 12.97 1.42 17.56
N LEU A 458 13.71 0.35 17.84
CA LEU A 458 13.30 -1.05 17.68
C LEU A 458 13.07 -1.75 19.02
N SER A 459 13.15 -1.04 20.13
CA SER A 459 13.15 -1.63 21.49
C SER A 459 11.85 -2.34 21.86
N ALA A 460 10.74 -2.02 21.18
CA ALA A 460 9.43 -2.65 21.38
C ALA A 460 9.36 -4.08 20.80
N TYR A 461 10.28 -4.44 19.90
CA TYR A 461 10.21 -5.68 19.11
C TYR A 461 11.37 -6.61 19.47
N PRO A 462 11.14 -7.74 20.17
CA PRO A 462 12.19 -8.73 20.39
C PRO A 462 12.73 -9.36 19.09
N LEU A 463 11.92 -9.41 18.04
CA LEU A 463 12.33 -9.88 16.71
C LEU A 463 12.05 -8.81 15.65
N VAL A 464 13.08 -8.46 14.87
CA VAL A 464 12.99 -7.53 13.74
C VAL A 464 13.44 -8.23 12.46
N LEU A 465 12.67 -8.06 11.40
CA LEU A 465 13.00 -8.57 10.06
C LEU A 465 13.14 -7.36 9.12
N ALA A 466 14.27 -7.28 8.43
CA ALA A 466 14.58 -6.17 7.53
C ALA A 466 15.14 -6.72 6.19
N PRO A 467 14.31 -7.49 5.43
CA PRO A 467 14.76 -8.13 4.20
C PRO A 467 14.91 -7.13 3.05
N GLY A 468 15.93 -7.30 2.24
CA GLY A 468 16.03 -6.67 0.93
C GLY A 468 16.26 -5.16 0.90
N LEU A 469 16.75 -4.54 1.97
CA LEU A 469 16.96 -3.09 2.06
C LEU A 469 18.24 -2.68 1.33
N PHE A 470 18.12 -2.16 0.13
CA PHE A 470 19.26 -1.76 -0.72
C PHE A 470 20.15 -0.69 -0.10
N THR A 471 19.54 0.25 0.61
CA THR A 471 20.23 1.30 1.36
C THR A 471 19.61 1.38 2.75
N LEU A 472 20.42 1.33 3.78
CA LEU A 472 19.94 1.56 5.14
C LEU A 472 20.03 3.05 5.49
N SER A 473 18.97 3.60 6.06
CA SER A 473 19.00 4.93 6.65
C SER A 473 19.89 4.97 7.89
N ASP A 474 20.46 6.12 8.21
CA ASP A 474 21.29 6.26 9.43
C ASP A 474 20.50 6.01 10.72
N PRO A 475 19.23 6.47 10.87
CA PRO A 475 18.41 6.11 12.03
C PRO A 475 18.23 4.60 12.19
N LEU A 476 17.90 3.87 11.11
CA LEU A 476 17.72 2.43 11.18
C LEU A 476 19.03 1.68 11.47
N LYS A 477 20.17 2.10 10.89
CA LYS A 477 21.51 1.55 11.22
C LYS A 477 21.81 1.69 12.70
N ALA A 478 21.57 2.86 13.27
CA ALA A 478 21.77 3.11 14.69
C ALA A 478 20.84 2.25 15.56
N ALA A 479 19.57 2.16 15.19
CA ALA A 479 18.59 1.33 15.89
C ALA A 479 18.95 -0.17 15.85
N LEU A 480 19.36 -0.70 14.69
CA LEU A 480 19.83 -2.07 14.54
C LEU A 480 21.08 -2.36 15.39
N SER A 481 22.03 -1.43 15.42
CA SER A 481 23.25 -1.58 16.23
C SER A 481 22.97 -1.56 17.73
N ALA A 482 21.93 -0.86 18.18
CA ALA A 482 21.51 -0.78 19.58
C ALA A 482 20.54 -1.89 19.99
N HIS A 483 19.98 -2.61 19.03
CA HIS A 483 18.94 -3.60 19.24
C HIS A 483 19.41 -4.77 20.13
N LYS A 484 18.59 -5.16 21.11
CA LYS A 484 18.92 -6.21 22.08
C LYS A 484 18.33 -7.58 21.77
N GLY A 485 17.35 -7.60 20.87
CA GLY A 485 16.72 -8.82 20.38
C GLY A 485 17.44 -9.42 19.18
N THR A 486 16.72 -10.17 18.37
CA THR A 486 17.21 -10.70 17.08
C THR A 486 16.76 -9.81 15.93
N ALA A 487 17.71 -9.41 15.09
CA ALA A 487 17.43 -8.74 13.82
C ALA A 487 17.94 -9.59 12.65
N ILE A 488 17.06 -9.92 11.69
CA ILE A 488 17.41 -10.70 10.49
C ILE A 488 17.35 -9.77 9.28
N LEU A 489 18.49 -9.58 8.62
CA LEU A 489 18.66 -8.77 7.41
C LEU A 489 18.98 -9.67 6.20
N GLY A 490 19.10 -9.06 5.03
CA GLY A 490 19.47 -9.76 3.79
C GLY A 490 18.26 -10.34 3.04
N PRO A 491 18.46 -10.78 1.83
CA PRO A 491 19.64 -10.49 0.99
C PRO A 491 19.68 -9.03 0.51
N ARG A 492 20.76 -8.65 -0.16
CA ARG A 492 20.95 -7.33 -0.80
C ARG A 492 20.98 -6.12 0.15
N THR A 493 21.05 -6.36 1.45
CA THR A 493 21.10 -5.27 2.44
C THR A 493 22.34 -4.40 2.23
N ASN A 494 22.10 -3.08 2.18
CA ASN A 494 23.14 -2.06 2.02
C ASN A 494 23.98 -2.24 0.74
N SER A 495 23.43 -2.90 -0.27
CA SER A 495 24.11 -3.23 -1.52
C SER A 495 24.33 -2.06 -2.45
N LYS A 496 23.65 -0.93 -2.19
CA LYS A 496 23.77 0.31 -2.96
C LYS A 496 23.91 1.51 -2.04
N THR A 497 24.70 2.48 -2.52
CA THR A 497 24.72 3.83 -1.94
C THR A 497 23.44 4.59 -2.30
N PRO A 498 23.14 5.74 -1.66
CA PRO A 498 22.03 6.60 -2.09
C PRO A 498 22.07 7.02 -3.57
N ASN A 499 23.27 7.07 -4.17
CA ASN A 499 23.45 7.35 -5.61
C ASN A 499 23.53 6.08 -6.46
N PHE A 500 23.10 4.94 -5.94
CA PHE A 500 23.01 3.66 -6.61
C PHE A 500 24.34 3.02 -7.05
N ALA A 501 25.46 3.45 -6.50
CA ALA A 501 26.75 2.78 -6.66
C ALA A 501 26.91 1.62 -5.66
N ILE A 502 27.78 0.66 -5.99
CA ILE A 502 28.19 -0.36 -5.01
C ILE A 502 29.07 0.33 -3.96
N PRO A 503 28.77 0.21 -2.65
CA PRO A 503 29.59 0.83 -1.62
C PRO A 503 30.93 0.12 -1.44
N VAL A 504 31.93 0.89 -0.98
CA VAL A 504 33.21 0.37 -0.49
C VAL A 504 33.42 0.96 0.91
N PRO A 505 33.54 0.11 1.95
CA PRO A 505 33.65 -1.36 1.96
C PRO A 505 32.43 -2.06 1.38
N LEU A 506 32.63 -3.30 0.87
CA LEU A 506 31.57 -4.08 0.24
C LEU A 506 30.44 -4.43 1.23
N PRO A 507 29.22 -4.64 0.71
CA PRO A 507 28.05 -4.99 1.53
C PRO A 507 28.28 -6.26 2.39
N PRO A 508 27.52 -6.42 3.48
CA PRO A 508 26.51 -5.51 4.03
C PRO A 508 27.09 -4.34 4.85
N ALA A 509 28.39 -4.35 5.17
CA ALA A 509 29.11 -3.29 5.89
C ALA A 509 28.36 -2.80 7.15
N LEU A 510 27.85 -3.75 7.94
CA LEU A 510 27.09 -3.46 9.17
C LEU A 510 28.01 -3.52 10.38
N PRO A 511 28.00 -2.51 11.27
CA PRO A 511 28.72 -2.56 12.53
C PRO A 511 28.31 -3.80 13.34
N GLY A 512 29.29 -4.58 13.77
CA GLY A 512 29.05 -5.80 14.56
C GLY A 512 28.83 -7.07 13.75
N LEU A 513 28.76 -7.01 12.41
CA LEU A 513 28.67 -8.18 11.52
C LEU A 513 29.95 -8.30 10.68
N ASP A 514 30.82 -9.26 11.03
CA ASP A 514 32.04 -9.56 10.25
C ASP A 514 31.71 -10.45 9.06
N ALA A 515 31.17 -9.83 8.02
CA ALA A 515 30.81 -10.50 6.76
C ALA A 515 30.90 -9.54 5.58
N VAL A 516 31.23 -10.10 4.41
CA VAL A 516 31.31 -9.41 3.13
C VAL A 516 30.59 -10.25 2.08
N VAL A 517 29.76 -9.61 1.26
CA VAL A 517 29.19 -10.22 0.05
C VAL A 517 30.28 -10.21 -1.04
N ALA A 518 30.95 -11.35 -1.21
CA ALA A 518 32.03 -11.48 -2.18
C ALA A 518 31.52 -11.65 -3.61
N ARG A 519 30.40 -12.36 -3.79
CA ARG A 519 29.74 -12.61 -5.09
C ARG A 519 28.24 -12.77 -4.92
N VAL A 520 27.53 -12.51 -6.00
CA VAL A 520 26.07 -12.68 -6.09
C VAL A 520 25.70 -13.56 -7.27
N GLU A 521 24.60 -14.30 -7.13
CA GLU A 521 24.03 -15.14 -8.19
C GLU A 521 22.52 -14.91 -8.27
N SER A 522 21.99 -14.66 -9.46
CA SER A 522 20.56 -14.80 -9.73
C SER A 522 20.30 -16.21 -10.27
N LEU A 523 19.30 -16.86 -9.72
CA LEU A 523 19.02 -18.27 -9.96
C LEU A 523 17.84 -18.44 -10.93
N PRO A 524 17.93 -19.32 -11.95
CA PRO A 524 16.75 -19.71 -12.72
C PRO A 524 15.68 -20.32 -11.81
N PRO A 525 14.37 -20.16 -12.13
CA PRO A 525 13.29 -20.60 -11.24
C PRO A 525 13.31 -22.09 -10.86
N ASP A 526 13.84 -22.93 -11.72
CA ASP A 526 13.92 -24.40 -11.59
C ASP A 526 15.30 -24.90 -11.12
N VAL A 527 16.19 -23.99 -10.72
CA VAL A 527 17.54 -24.31 -10.23
C VAL A 527 17.74 -23.69 -8.82
N PRO A 528 17.02 -24.19 -7.80
CA PRO A 528 17.22 -23.73 -6.43
C PRO A 528 18.56 -24.20 -5.87
N VAL A 529 19.07 -23.52 -4.85
CA VAL A 529 20.26 -23.94 -4.10
C VAL A 529 19.82 -24.65 -2.82
N PRO A 530 19.98 -25.98 -2.72
CA PRO A 530 19.58 -26.74 -1.55
C PRO A 530 20.35 -26.31 -0.29
N LEU A 531 19.66 -26.33 0.85
CA LEU A 531 20.22 -26.05 2.16
C LEU A 531 20.48 -27.37 2.93
N ALA A 532 21.55 -27.41 3.72
CA ALA A 532 21.97 -28.61 4.45
C ALA A 532 20.90 -29.13 5.44
N GLU A 533 20.06 -28.27 5.98
CA GLU A 533 18.96 -28.60 6.90
C GLU A 533 17.61 -28.74 6.17
N GLY A 534 17.61 -28.82 4.83
CA GLY A 534 16.42 -28.91 3.97
C GLY A 534 15.89 -27.53 3.55
N GLY A 535 14.99 -27.53 2.56
CA GLY A 535 14.58 -26.32 1.86
C GLY A 535 15.68 -25.80 0.94
N ALA A 536 15.48 -24.60 0.38
CA ALA A 536 16.39 -24.04 -0.61
C ALA A 536 16.38 -22.52 -0.64
N LEU A 537 17.42 -21.92 -1.25
CA LEU A 537 17.40 -20.54 -1.72
C LEU A 537 16.91 -20.51 -3.17
N LEU A 538 15.98 -19.59 -3.43
CA LEU A 538 15.35 -19.34 -4.72
C LEU A 538 15.84 -18.00 -5.28
N HIS A 539 15.69 -17.76 -6.57
CA HIS A 539 15.85 -16.47 -7.24
C HIS A 539 17.18 -15.76 -7.06
N TRP A 540 17.69 -15.64 -5.83
CA TRP A 540 18.87 -14.84 -5.47
C TRP A 540 19.69 -15.49 -4.37
N ARG A 541 21.01 -15.48 -4.56
CA ARG A 541 21.98 -15.99 -3.58
C ARG A 541 23.20 -15.08 -3.51
N GLU A 542 23.73 -14.90 -2.31
CA GLU A 542 24.98 -14.20 -2.00
C GLU A 542 26.01 -15.17 -1.42
N LYS A 543 27.24 -15.11 -1.89
CA LYS A 543 28.36 -15.85 -1.33
C LYS A 543 29.06 -14.96 -0.32
N LEU A 544 28.99 -15.36 0.95
CA LEU A 544 29.50 -14.58 2.08
C LEU A 544 30.88 -15.06 2.50
N GLU A 545 31.78 -14.11 2.74
CA GLU A 545 33.09 -14.30 3.38
C GLU A 545 33.15 -13.48 4.67
N GLY A 546 33.92 -13.95 5.68
CA GLY A 546 34.09 -13.28 6.96
C GLY A 546 34.18 -14.27 8.14
N LYS A 547 34.12 -13.75 9.36
CA LYS A 547 34.25 -14.54 10.60
C LYS A 547 32.95 -14.67 11.38
N ALA A 548 31.83 -14.15 10.86
CA ALA A 548 30.53 -14.34 11.50
C ALA A 548 30.19 -15.83 11.62
N THR A 549 29.50 -16.21 12.66
CA THR A 549 29.11 -17.60 12.90
C THR A 549 28.15 -18.08 11.83
N VAL A 550 28.46 -19.19 11.15
CA VAL A 550 27.55 -19.84 10.22
C VAL A 550 26.47 -20.56 11.03
N VAL A 551 25.23 -20.12 10.90
CA VAL A 551 24.04 -20.72 11.53
C VAL A 551 23.48 -21.80 10.64
N GLU A 552 23.49 -21.58 9.32
CA GLU A 552 23.01 -22.51 8.31
C GLU A 552 23.83 -22.37 7.03
N ALA A 553 24.13 -23.48 6.38
CA ALA A 553 24.89 -23.52 5.12
C ALA A 553 24.07 -24.15 3.99
N ALA A 554 24.38 -23.80 2.77
CA ALA A 554 23.96 -24.54 1.58
C ALA A 554 24.73 -25.86 1.47
N GLU A 555 24.21 -26.84 0.73
CA GLU A 555 24.87 -28.15 0.52
C GLU A 555 26.24 -28.03 -0.15
N ASP A 556 26.48 -26.95 -0.89
CA ASP A 556 27.80 -26.68 -1.51
C ASP A 556 28.81 -26.01 -0.54
N GLY A 557 28.43 -25.87 0.74
CA GLY A 557 29.26 -25.38 1.82
C GLY A 557 29.30 -23.85 2.02
N TRP A 558 28.65 -23.06 1.17
CA TRP A 558 28.55 -21.62 1.38
C TRP A 558 27.56 -21.27 2.47
N PRO A 559 27.84 -20.26 3.32
CA PRO A 559 26.88 -19.78 4.32
C PRO A 559 25.57 -19.32 3.68
N ALA A 560 24.44 -19.75 4.26
CA ALA A 560 23.08 -19.32 3.90
C ALA A 560 22.49 -18.37 4.96
N LEU A 561 22.78 -18.63 6.22
CA LEU A 561 22.45 -17.75 7.35
C LEU A 561 23.66 -17.63 8.27
N ILE A 562 24.07 -16.43 8.56
CA ILE A 562 25.16 -16.12 9.51
C ILE A 562 24.63 -15.27 10.66
N ALA A 563 25.36 -15.27 11.78
CA ALA A 563 25.02 -14.47 12.96
C ALA A 563 26.25 -13.88 13.63
N SER A 564 26.06 -12.71 14.25
CA SER A 564 26.99 -12.06 15.13
C SER A 564 26.19 -11.43 16.29
N GLY A 565 26.12 -12.13 17.41
CA GLY A 565 25.20 -11.77 18.49
C GLY A 565 23.74 -11.85 18.02
N GLY A 566 22.97 -10.79 18.28
CA GLY A 566 21.56 -10.69 17.84
C GLY A 566 21.39 -10.33 16.35
N LEU A 567 22.47 -9.95 15.66
CA LEU A 567 22.41 -9.55 14.26
C LEU A 567 22.64 -10.74 13.34
N HIS A 568 21.65 -11.08 12.52
CA HIS A 568 21.67 -12.18 11.58
C HIS A 568 21.59 -11.66 10.14
N TYR A 569 22.19 -12.39 9.20
CA TYR A 569 22.14 -12.07 7.78
C TYR A 569 21.82 -13.30 6.95
N LEU A 570 20.73 -13.21 6.19
CA LEU A 570 20.24 -14.24 5.29
C LEU A 570 20.78 -13.97 3.87
N ALA A 571 21.54 -14.92 3.32
CA ALA A 571 22.28 -14.77 2.08
C ALA A 571 21.47 -15.04 0.80
N GLY A 572 20.16 -15.07 0.87
CA GLY A 572 19.33 -15.33 -0.31
C GLY A 572 17.85 -15.32 -0.01
N TRP A 573 17.06 -15.64 -1.03
CA TRP A 573 15.61 -15.77 -0.92
C TRP A 573 15.25 -17.19 -0.49
N PRO A 574 14.80 -17.42 0.75
CA PRO A 574 14.47 -18.77 1.22
C PRO A 574 13.13 -19.24 0.62
N ASP A 575 13.00 -20.54 0.38
CA ASP A 575 11.69 -21.16 0.17
C ASP A 575 10.88 -21.21 1.47
N GLU A 576 9.64 -21.70 1.41
CA GLU A 576 8.76 -21.74 2.59
C GLU A 576 9.30 -22.66 3.70
N VAL A 577 10.00 -23.74 3.35
CA VAL A 577 10.57 -24.70 4.32
C VAL A 577 11.72 -24.05 5.09
N ALA A 578 12.67 -23.46 4.38
CA ALA A 578 13.80 -22.78 4.98
C ALA A 578 13.35 -21.55 5.80
N LEU A 579 12.43 -20.73 5.24
CA LEU A 579 11.88 -19.56 5.95
C LEU A 579 11.22 -19.97 7.25
N ASN A 580 10.34 -20.96 7.23
CA ASN A 580 9.63 -21.42 8.44
C ASN A 580 10.62 -21.87 9.53
N ARG A 581 11.65 -22.63 9.18
CA ARG A 581 12.70 -23.05 10.12
C ARG A 581 13.47 -21.88 10.71
N ILE A 582 13.86 -20.91 9.88
CA ILE A 582 14.59 -19.70 10.30
C ILE A 582 13.73 -18.88 11.27
N LEU A 583 12.45 -18.67 10.96
CA LEU A 583 11.52 -17.92 11.79
C LEU A 583 11.27 -18.62 13.14
N LEU A 584 11.05 -19.93 13.14
CA LEU A 584 10.87 -20.71 14.38
C LEU A 584 12.10 -20.61 15.30
N ARG A 585 13.30 -20.73 14.73
CA ARG A 585 14.56 -20.58 15.47
C ARG A 585 14.69 -19.18 16.07
N ALA A 586 14.38 -18.14 15.31
CA ALA A 586 14.44 -16.76 15.77
C ALA A 586 13.42 -16.46 16.86
N CYS A 587 12.19 -16.94 16.72
CA CYS A 587 11.14 -16.82 17.74
C CYS A 587 11.55 -17.53 19.04
N ALA A 588 12.05 -18.76 18.96
CA ALA A 588 12.49 -19.52 20.13
C ALA A 588 13.63 -18.81 20.86
N ALA A 589 14.60 -18.22 20.14
CA ALA A 589 15.71 -17.48 20.73
C ALA A 589 15.26 -16.23 21.51
N GLN A 590 14.10 -15.67 21.17
CA GLN A 590 13.51 -14.50 21.82
C GLN A 590 12.34 -14.83 22.76
N GLY A 591 12.08 -16.11 23.01
CA GLY A 591 10.95 -16.54 23.85
C GLY A 591 9.56 -16.20 23.28
N ILE A 592 9.47 -15.93 21.97
CA ILE A 592 8.21 -15.66 21.29
C ILE A 592 7.47 -16.99 21.08
N THR A 593 6.27 -17.10 21.63
CA THR A 593 5.43 -18.29 21.44
C THR A 593 4.84 -18.30 20.04
N THR A 594 5.12 -19.34 19.30
CA THR A 594 4.51 -19.62 17.99
C THR A 594 3.38 -20.63 18.12
N ASP A 595 2.38 -20.51 17.27
CA ASP A 595 1.22 -21.38 17.24
C ASP A 595 0.82 -21.61 15.78
N PRO A 596 1.46 -22.58 15.12
CA PRO A 596 1.25 -22.83 13.69
C PRO A 596 -0.22 -23.11 13.39
N LEU A 597 -0.75 -22.37 12.43
CA LEU A 597 -2.15 -22.46 12.03
C LEU A 597 -2.34 -23.35 10.81
N PRO A 598 -3.43 -24.13 10.73
CA PRO A 598 -3.82 -24.82 9.51
C PRO A 598 -3.94 -23.87 8.34
N GLU A 599 -3.73 -24.40 7.13
CA GLU A 599 -3.83 -23.58 5.94
C GLU A 599 -5.24 -22.99 5.77
N GLY A 600 -5.31 -21.68 5.38
CA GLY A 600 -6.54 -20.93 5.28
C GLY A 600 -7.13 -20.46 6.61
N LEU A 601 -6.54 -20.83 7.75
CA LEU A 601 -6.88 -20.26 9.05
C LEU A 601 -5.87 -19.19 9.43
N ARG A 602 -6.34 -18.04 9.93
CA ARG A 602 -5.50 -16.94 10.40
C ARG A 602 -5.96 -16.47 11.78
N ARG A 603 -5.01 -15.95 12.55
CA ARG A 603 -5.24 -15.37 13.87
C ARG A 603 -4.78 -13.93 13.93
N ARG A 604 -5.49 -13.12 14.68
CA ARG A 604 -5.06 -11.80 15.14
C ARG A 604 -5.45 -11.63 16.60
N ASP A 605 -4.47 -11.37 17.46
CA ASP A 605 -4.71 -11.04 18.85
C ASP A 605 -4.65 -9.52 19.03
N THR A 606 -5.58 -8.98 19.82
CA THR A 606 -5.55 -7.61 20.34
C THR A 606 -5.30 -7.66 21.85
N ASP A 607 -5.30 -6.51 22.52
CA ASP A 607 -5.20 -6.46 23.99
C ASP A 607 -6.46 -6.98 24.72
N THR A 608 -7.55 -7.20 23.99
CA THR A 608 -8.84 -7.58 24.57
C THR A 608 -9.45 -8.86 23.99
N HIS A 609 -9.11 -9.20 22.74
CA HIS A 609 -9.73 -10.31 22.02
C HIS A 609 -8.72 -11.08 21.18
N ARG A 610 -8.98 -12.37 21.02
CA ARG A 610 -8.38 -13.22 20.00
C ARG A 610 -9.39 -13.40 18.88
N PHE A 611 -8.99 -13.09 17.64
CA PHE A 611 -9.78 -13.31 16.43
C PHE A 611 -9.21 -14.45 15.61
N LEU A 612 -10.08 -15.32 15.11
CA LEU A 612 -9.78 -16.41 14.19
C LEU A 612 -10.58 -16.21 12.91
N PHE A 613 -9.91 -16.28 11.76
CA PHE A 613 -10.47 -16.06 10.43
C PHE A 613 -10.30 -17.33 9.60
N ASN A 614 -11.42 -17.95 9.21
CA ASN A 614 -11.42 -19.12 8.38
C ASN A 614 -11.69 -18.78 6.92
N TYR A 615 -10.66 -18.75 6.12
CA TYR A 615 -10.70 -18.52 4.66
C TYR A 615 -11.07 -19.79 3.88
N ASN A 616 -11.28 -20.93 4.54
CA ASN A 616 -11.66 -22.15 3.85
C ASN A 616 -13.17 -22.19 3.53
N PRO A 617 -13.57 -22.91 2.47
CA PRO A 617 -14.97 -23.15 2.14
C PRO A 617 -15.64 -24.23 3.02
N VAL A 618 -14.91 -24.74 3.99
CA VAL A 618 -15.34 -25.77 4.95
C VAL A 618 -15.05 -25.31 6.38
N PRO A 619 -15.74 -25.86 7.39
CA PRO A 619 -15.40 -25.59 8.79
C PRO A 619 -13.94 -25.92 9.10
N ALA A 620 -13.31 -25.13 9.96
CA ALA A 620 -11.95 -25.38 10.48
C ALA A 620 -12.00 -25.56 11.99
N GLU A 621 -11.22 -26.52 12.48
CA GLU A 621 -11.06 -26.79 13.92
C GLU A 621 -9.72 -26.24 14.41
N TRP A 622 -9.72 -25.47 15.47
CA TRP A 622 -8.50 -25.01 16.13
C TRP A 622 -8.75 -24.62 17.58
N GLY A 623 -7.85 -25.02 18.49
CA GLY A 623 -7.96 -24.70 19.92
C GLY A 623 -9.26 -25.16 20.57
N GLY A 624 -9.90 -26.24 20.07
CA GLY A 624 -11.17 -26.76 20.57
C GLY A 624 -12.40 -25.98 20.10
N VAL A 625 -12.24 -25.09 19.11
CA VAL A 625 -13.33 -24.29 18.55
C VAL A 625 -13.50 -24.63 17.06
N THR A 626 -14.76 -24.80 16.65
CA THR A 626 -15.15 -24.93 15.23
C THR A 626 -15.46 -23.55 14.65
N ILE A 627 -14.69 -23.11 13.65
CA ILE A 627 -14.90 -21.86 12.93
C ILE A 627 -15.64 -22.17 11.63
N PRO A 628 -16.82 -21.58 11.36
CA PRO A 628 -17.60 -21.87 10.15
C PRO A 628 -16.84 -21.50 8.87
N PRO A 629 -17.25 -22.01 7.68
CA PRO A 629 -16.71 -21.59 6.40
C PRO A 629 -16.82 -20.09 6.22
N ALA A 630 -15.83 -19.45 5.60
CA ALA A 630 -15.81 -18.00 5.37
C ALA A 630 -16.19 -17.21 6.65
N GLY A 631 -15.75 -17.69 7.80
CA GLY A 631 -16.23 -17.25 9.11
C GLY A 631 -15.17 -16.58 9.96
N VAL A 632 -15.64 -15.76 10.87
CA VAL A 632 -14.84 -15.20 11.96
C VAL A 632 -15.37 -15.64 13.30
N HIS A 633 -14.46 -16.00 14.20
CA HIS A 633 -14.73 -16.30 15.60
C HIS A 633 -13.82 -15.46 16.49
N TRP A 634 -14.33 -15.01 17.63
CA TRP A 634 -13.51 -14.29 18.60
C TRP A 634 -13.81 -14.71 20.02
N THR A 635 -12.78 -14.66 20.85
CA THR A 635 -12.86 -14.88 22.29
C THR A 635 -12.23 -13.71 23.03
N LYS A 636 -12.75 -13.39 24.19
CA LYS A 636 -12.13 -12.41 25.10
C LYS A 636 -10.85 -12.98 25.68
N LEU A 637 -9.75 -12.20 25.72
CA LEU A 637 -8.49 -12.56 26.36
C LEU A 637 -8.48 -12.21 27.85
#